data_03eb02a913c94266ea1138280ce8fdbf
#
_entry.id   03eb02a913c94266ea1138280ce8fdbf
#
_cell.length_a   1.000
_cell.length_b   1.000
_cell.length_c   1.000
_cell.angle_alpha   90.00
_cell.angle_beta   90.00
_cell.angle_gamma   90.00
#
_symmetry.space_group_name_H-M   'P 1'
#
loop_
_entity.id
_entity.type
_entity.pdbx_description
1 polymer ?
#
loop_
_entity_poly.entity_id
_entity_poly.type
_entity_poly.pdbx_seq_one_letter_code
_entity_poly.pdbx_strand_id
1 'polypeptide(L)'
;MAELPQSRINERNITSEMRESFLDYAMSVIVARALPDVRDGLKPVHRRILYGLNEQGMTPDKSYKKSARIVGDVMGKYHPHGDSSIYEAMVRMAQDFSYRYPLVDGQGNFGSMDGDGAAAMRYTEARMTKITLELLRDINKDTIDFIDNYDGNEREPSVLPARFPNLLANGASGIAVGMATNIPPHNLTELINGVLSLSKNPDISIAELMEDIEGPDFPTAGLILGKSGIRRAYETGRGSIQMRSRAEIEERGGGRQRIVVTEIPFQVNKARMIEKIAELVRDKKIDGITDLRDETSLRTGVRVVIDVRKDANASVILNNLYKQTPLQTSFGVNMIALVNGRPKLINLKEALVNYLEHQKTVVRRRTQYNLRKAKDRAHILEGLRITLDHIDEIISTIRESDTDKVAMESLQQRFKLSEKQAQAILDMRLRRLTGLERDKIEAEYNELLNYISELEAILADEEVLLQLVRDELTEIRDRFGDDRRTEIQLGGFEDLEDEDLIPEEQIVITLSHNNYIKRLPVSTYRAQNRGGRGVQGMNTLEEDFVSQLVTLSTHDHVLFFTNKGRVYKLKGYEVPELSRQSKGIPVVNAIELENDEIISTMIAVKDLESEDNFLVFATKRGVVKRSALSNFSRINRNGKIAISFREDDELIAVRLTSGQEDILIGTAHASLIRFPESTLRPLGRTATGVKGITLREGDEVVGLDVAHANSIDEVLVVTENGYGKRTPVNDYRLSNRGGKGIKTATITERNGNVVCITTVTGEEDLMIVTNAGVIIRLDVADISQNGRAAQGVRLIRLGDDQFVSTVAKVKEDAEDETNEDEQSTVSEDGTEQQHEAVVNDETPGNAIHTEVIESEETDEDGRIEVRQDFMDRVEEDIQQSSDDDEE
;
A
#
# COMPACT_ATOMS: atom_id res chain seq x y z
N MET A 1 79.79 15.86 16.54
CA MET A 1 78.40 15.75 16.91
C MET A 1 77.59 15.96 15.62
N ALA A 2 76.94 14.90 15.12
CA ALA A 2 76.09 15.00 13.97
C ALA A 2 74.77 15.66 14.41
N GLU A 3 74.40 16.78 13.86
CA GLU A 3 73.12 17.43 14.05
C GLU A 3 71.98 16.46 13.57
N LEU A 4 71.11 16.07 14.52
CA LEU A 4 69.92 15.38 14.15
C LEU A 4 69.07 16.23 13.25
N PRO A 5 68.45 15.70 12.14
CA PRO A 5 67.58 16.47 11.29
C PRO A 5 66.41 17.01 12.10
N GLN A 6 66.24 18.31 12.12
CA GLN A 6 65.09 18.98 12.71
C GLN A 6 63.82 18.39 12.06
N SER A 7 63.03 17.67 12.86
CA SER A 7 61.69 17.25 12.46
C SER A 7 60.88 18.49 12.11
N ARG A 8 60.46 18.63 10.86
CA ARG A 8 59.54 19.70 10.43
C ARG A 8 58.18 19.39 11.05
N ILE A 9 57.95 19.91 12.24
CA ILE A 9 56.62 19.94 12.87
C ILE A 9 55.90 21.11 12.21
N ASN A 10 54.88 20.80 11.36
CA ASN A 10 53.94 21.78 10.85
C ASN A 10 52.77 21.87 11.80
N GLU A 11 52.58 22.99 12.46
CA GLU A 11 51.37 23.24 13.24
C GLU A 11 50.21 23.48 12.27
N ARG A 12 49.14 22.62 12.36
CA ARG A 12 47.89 22.82 11.63
C ARG A 12 46.76 23.05 12.64
N ASN A 13 45.91 24.02 12.33
CA ASN A 13 44.70 24.25 13.13
C ASN A 13 43.72 23.10 12.88
N ILE A 14 43.35 22.36 13.93
CA ILE A 14 42.47 21.19 13.86
C ILE A 14 41.11 21.52 13.21
N THR A 15 40.59 22.73 13.43
CA THR A 15 39.31 23.18 12.82
C THR A 15 39.43 23.32 11.31
N SER A 16 40.57 23.82 10.79
CA SER A 16 40.81 23.95 9.34
C SER A 16 41.03 22.57 8.71
N GLU A 17 41.83 21.70 9.35
CA GLU A 17 42.12 20.35 8.87
C GLU A 17 40.81 19.50 8.86
N MET A 18 40.01 19.57 9.92
CA MET A 18 38.71 18.85 9.98
C MET A 18 37.72 19.36 8.93
N ARG A 19 37.71 20.68 8.65
CA ARG A 19 36.85 21.25 7.62
C ARG A 19 37.26 20.78 6.22
N GLU A 20 38.54 20.82 5.88
CA GLU A 20 39.06 20.40 4.59
C GLU A 20 38.84 18.89 4.39
N SER A 21 39.28 18.06 5.33
CA SER A 21 39.13 16.60 5.26
C SER A 21 37.67 16.14 5.23
N PHE A 22 36.77 16.86 5.97
CA PHE A 22 35.34 16.55 5.94
C PHE A 22 34.70 16.93 4.60
N LEU A 23 35.10 18.06 3.99
CA LEU A 23 34.64 18.46 2.67
C LEU A 23 35.07 17.46 1.61
N ASP A 24 36.32 17.04 1.63
CA ASP A 24 36.84 16.05 0.68
C ASP A 24 36.14 14.71 0.82
N TYR A 25 35.96 14.25 2.06
CA TYR A 25 35.19 13.04 2.33
C TYR A 25 33.73 13.17 1.87
N ALA A 26 33.05 14.27 2.20
CA ALA A 26 31.68 14.52 1.80
C ALA A 26 31.53 14.55 0.28
N MET A 27 32.43 15.26 -0.42
CA MET A 27 32.46 15.32 -1.90
C MET A 27 32.68 13.94 -2.50
N SER A 28 33.62 13.16 -1.98
CA SER A 28 33.88 11.80 -2.43
C SER A 28 32.64 10.90 -2.25
N VAL A 29 31.98 10.94 -1.08
CA VAL A 29 30.75 10.15 -0.81
C VAL A 29 29.60 10.57 -1.72
N ILE A 30 29.43 11.87 -1.97
CA ILE A 30 28.35 12.40 -2.82
C ILE A 30 28.57 11.99 -4.27
N VAL A 31 29.77 12.28 -4.83
CA VAL A 31 30.02 12.15 -6.28
C VAL A 31 30.46 10.73 -6.67
N ALA A 32 31.26 10.07 -5.82
CA ALA A 32 31.91 8.81 -6.19
C ALA A 32 31.38 7.57 -5.44
N ARG A 33 30.25 7.67 -4.68
CA ARG A 33 29.73 6.52 -3.93
C ARG A 33 28.21 6.40 -3.89
N ALA A 34 27.49 7.43 -3.39
CA ALA A 34 26.11 7.27 -2.93
C ALA A 34 25.05 7.66 -3.96
N LEU A 35 25.32 8.65 -4.80
CA LEU A 35 24.35 9.18 -5.75
C LEU A 35 24.52 8.60 -7.16
N PRO A 36 23.39 8.33 -7.87
CA PRO A 36 23.41 7.90 -9.26
C PRO A 36 23.69 9.07 -10.21
N ASP A 37 24.31 8.81 -11.36
CA ASP A 37 24.36 9.76 -12.48
C ASP A 37 23.00 9.79 -13.18
N VAL A 38 22.51 10.99 -13.55
CA VAL A 38 21.20 11.17 -14.17
C VAL A 38 21.10 10.47 -15.54
N ARG A 39 22.23 10.33 -16.25
CA ARG A 39 22.32 9.80 -17.62
C ARG A 39 22.12 8.28 -17.69
N ASP A 40 22.81 7.52 -16.82
CA ASP A 40 22.77 6.05 -16.82
C ASP A 40 22.09 5.43 -15.57
N GLY A 41 21.75 6.27 -14.58
CA GLY A 41 21.07 5.83 -13.35
C GLY A 41 21.92 4.98 -12.41
N LEU A 42 23.22 4.91 -12.63
CA LEU A 42 24.10 4.00 -11.90
C LEU A 42 24.97 4.75 -10.89
N LYS A 43 25.21 4.11 -9.75
CA LYS A 43 26.30 4.48 -8.85
C LYS A 43 27.62 3.91 -9.41
N PRO A 44 28.79 4.47 -9.03
CA PRO A 44 30.07 3.96 -9.52
C PRO A 44 30.29 2.45 -9.35
N VAL A 45 29.90 1.87 -8.20
CA VAL A 45 30.01 0.43 -7.97
C VAL A 45 29.19 -0.40 -8.96
N HIS A 46 27.94 -0.01 -9.26
CA HIS A 46 27.09 -0.72 -10.22
C HIS A 46 27.67 -0.63 -11.63
N ARG A 47 28.12 0.56 -12.04
CA ARG A 47 28.74 0.79 -13.36
C ARG A 47 30.00 -0.06 -13.54
N ARG A 48 30.85 -0.13 -12.52
CA ARG A 48 32.08 -0.93 -12.53
C ARG A 48 31.79 -2.43 -12.60
N ILE A 49 30.75 -2.92 -11.91
CA ILE A 49 30.33 -4.33 -12.00
C ILE A 49 29.87 -4.66 -13.42
N LEU A 50 28.98 -3.85 -14.00
CA LEU A 50 28.46 -4.10 -15.34
C LEU A 50 29.55 -3.99 -16.40
N TYR A 51 30.46 -3.03 -16.28
CA TYR A 51 31.62 -2.90 -17.16
C TYR A 51 32.59 -4.09 -17.03
N GLY A 52 32.87 -4.56 -15.82
CA GLY A 52 33.69 -5.75 -15.58
C GLY A 52 33.08 -7.03 -16.14
N LEU A 53 31.75 -7.18 -16.06
CA LEU A 53 31.03 -8.29 -16.72
C LEU A 53 31.16 -8.23 -18.25
N ASN A 54 31.12 -7.02 -18.82
CA ASN A 54 31.28 -6.82 -20.27
C ASN A 54 32.69 -7.13 -20.75
N GLU A 55 33.73 -6.68 -20.05
CA GLU A 55 35.13 -6.98 -20.39
C GLU A 55 35.41 -8.47 -20.36
N GLN A 56 34.87 -9.19 -19.38
CA GLN A 56 35.02 -10.62 -19.29
C GLN A 56 34.10 -11.37 -20.29
N GLY A 57 33.31 -10.64 -21.08
CA GLY A 57 32.40 -11.18 -22.08
C GLY A 57 31.34 -12.10 -21.49
N MET A 58 30.83 -11.81 -20.27
CA MET A 58 29.81 -12.62 -19.58
C MET A 58 28.39 -12.26 -20.08
N THR A 59 28.18 -12.48 -21.35
CA THR A 59 26.91 -12.20 -22.04
C THR A 59 25.84 -13.26 -21.75
N PRO A 60 24.55 -12.97 -21.95
CA PRO A 60 23.44 -13.89 -21.63
C PRO A 60 23.48 -15.24 -22.39
N ASP A 61 24.14 -15.30 -23.52
CA ASP A 61 24.33 -16.49 -24.33
C ASP A 61 25.43 -17.44 -23.83
N LYS A 62 26.29 -16.95 -22.90
CA LYS A 62 27.39 -17.75 -22.36
C LYS A 62 27.04 -18.38 -21.02
N SER A 63 27.85 -19.35 -20.59
CA SER A 63 27.71 -20.00 -19.29
C SER A 63 27.93 -19.02 -18.14
N TYR A 64 27.20 -19.27 -17.04
CA TYR A 64 27.43 -18.55 -15.78
C TYR A 64 28.86 -18.69 -15.28
N LYS A 65 29.32 -17.72 -14.51
CA LYS A 65 30.64 -17.73 -13.86
C LYS A 65 30.45 -17.46 -12.36
N LYS A 66 31.35 -18.04 -11.55
CA LYS A 66 31.32 -17.82 -10.08
C LYS A 66 31.37 -16.34 -9.75
N SER A 67 30.47 -15.92 -8.86
CA SER A 67 30.38 -14.52 -8.41
C SER A 67 31.70 -14.02 -7.79
N ALA A 68 32.44 -14.90 -7.11
CA ALA A 68 33.76 -14.58 -6.55
C ALA A 68 34.77 -14.13 -7.59
N ARG A 69 34.72 -14.66 -8.82
CA ARG A 69 35.58 -14.20 -9.93
C ARG A 69 35.23 -12.78 -10.37
N ILE A 70 33.94 -12.51 -10.53
CA ILE A 70 33.45 -11.18 -10.93
C ILE A 70 33.86 -10.12 -9.91
N VAL A 71 33.59 -10.42 -8.62
CA VAL A 71 33.92 -9.54 -7.49
C VAL A 71 35.43 -9.30 -7.41
N GLY A 72 36.24 -10.36 -7.57
CA GLY A 72 37.71 -10.26 -7.53
C GLY A 72 38.28 -9.37 -8.65
N ASP A 73 37.80 -9.53 -9.89
CA ASP A 73 38.24 -8.72 -11.03
C ASP A 73 37.82 -7.25 -10.87
N VAL A 74 36.57 -6.98 -10.44
CA VAL A 74 36.08 -5.63 -10.21
C VAL A 74 36.82 -4.93 -9.07
N MET A 75 37.11 -5.65 -8.00
CA MET A 75 37.86 -5.15 -6.83
C MET A 75 39.29 -4.80 -7.22
N GLY A 76 39.95 -5.70 -7.96
CA GLY A 76 41.36 -5.51 -8.37
C GLY A 76 41.57 -4.42 -9.40
N LYS A 77 40.64 -4.26 -10.36
CA LYS A 77 40.81 -3.34 -11.47
C LYS A 77 40.17 -1.97 -11.27
N TYR A 78 38.99 -1.91 -10.62
CA TYR A 78 38.15 -0.69 -10.66
C TYR A 78 37.70 -0.18 -9.30
N HIS A 79 37.37 -1.08 -8.34
CA HIS A 79 36.69 -0.66 -7.11
C HIS A 79 37.47 -1.10 -5.86
N PRO A 80 38.37 -0.25 -5.34
CA PRO A 80 39.28 -0.60 -4.23
C PRO A 80 38.58 -0.56 -2.86
N HIS A 81 37.50 -1.36 -2.71
CA HIS A 81 36.71 -1.47 -1.49
C HIS A 81 36.45 -2.94 -1.15
N GLY A 82 35.87 -3.22 0.00
CA GLY A 82 35.60 -4.58 0.45
C GLY A 82 34.76 -5.39 -0.54
N ASP A 83 35.12 -6.66 -0.72
CA ASP A 83 34.44 -7.63 -1.58
C ASP A 83 32.96 -7.78 -1.27
N SER A 84 32.58 -7.76 0.02
CA SER A 84 31.17 -7.83 0.46
C SER A 84 30.32 -6.70 -0.12
N SER A 85 30.84 -5.47 -0.20
CA SER A 85 30.10 -4.33 -0.76
C SER A 85 29.85 -4.47 -2.26
N ILE A 86 30.81 -5.02 -3.00
CA ILE A 86 30.69 -5.30 -4.44
C ILE A 86 29.71 -6.45 -4.66
N TYR A 87 29.84 -7.53 -3.88
CA TYR A 87 28.96 -8.68 -3.98
C TYR A 87 27.50 -8.33 -3.67
N GLU A 88 27.25 -7.62 -2.57
CA GLU A 88 25.90 -7.19 -2.21
C GLU A 88 25.26 -6.27 -3.25
N ALA A 89 26.05 -5.37 -3.87
CA ALA A 89 25.57 -4.54 -4.99
C ALA A 89 25.19 -5.40 -6.19
N MET A 90 25.99 -6.40 -6.54
CA MET A 90 25.70 -7.35 -7.61
C MET A 90 24.47 -8.21 -7.29
N VAL A 91 24.36 -8.68 -6.05
CA VAL A 91 23.19 -9.45 -5.57
C VAL A 91 21.90 -8.68 -5.74
N ARG A 92 21.88 -7.39 -5.36
CA ARG A 92 20.67 -6.55 -5.53
C ARG A 92 20.27 -6.40 -6.98
N MET A 93 21.23 -6.26 -7.91
CA MET A 93 20.95 -6.17 -9.35
C MET A 93 20.38 -7.46 -9.94
N ALA A 94 20.49 -8.59 -9.23
CA ALA A 94 19.94 -9.89 -9.62
C ALA A 94 18.57 -10.19 -8.99
N GLN A 95 18.16 -9.44 -7.97
CA GLN A 95 16.89 -9.68 -7.25
C GLN A 95 15.71 -9.07 -8.01
N ASP A 96 14.74 -9.90 -8.41
CA ASP A 96 13.52 -9.52 -9.11
C ASP A 96 12.52 -8.72 -8.25
N PHE A 97 12.67 -8.81 -6.91
CA PHE A 97 11.91 -8.02 -5.95
C PHE A 97 12.59 -6.69 -5.55
N SER A 98 13.85 -6.47 -5.98
CA SER A 98 14.61 -5.23 -5.73
C SER A 98 14.73 -4.35 -6.97
N TYR A 99 14.88 -4.96 -8.15
CA TYR A 99 14.98 -4.28 -9.44
C TYR A 99 13.78 -4.59 -10.31
N ARG A 100 13.15 -3.56 -10.86
CA ARG A 100 12.01 -3.72 -11.78
C ARG A 100 12.44 -4.43 -13.07
N TYR A 101 13.67 -4.13 -13.53
CA TYR A 101 14.37 -4.76 -14.65
C TYR A 101 15.74 -5.24 -14.16
N PRO A 102 15.88 -6.48 -13.70
CA PRO A 102 17.16 -7.02 -13.20
C PRO A 102 18.27 -6.91 -14.23
N LEU A 103 19.46 -6.44 -13.80
CA LEU A 103 20.62 -6.22 -14.66
C LEU A 103 21.60 -7.40 -14.63
N VAL A 104 21.54 -8.23 -13.60
CA VAL A 104 22.36 -9.43 -13.43
C VAL A 104 21.44 -10.66 -13.42
N ASP A 105 21.80 -11.67 -14.21
CA ASP A 105 21.17 -12.98 -14.22
C ASP A 105 21.95 -13.89 -13.27
N GLY A 106 21.35 -14.20 -12.12
CA GLY A 106 21.96 -14.96 -11.04
C GLY A 106 21.49 -16.41 -10.98
N GLN A 107 22.43 -17.33 -10.74
CA GLN A 107 22.14 -18.73 -10.47
C GLN A 107 22.58 -19.11 -9.05
N GLY A 108 21.66 -19.69 -8.27
CA GLY A 108 21.83 -20.01 -6.87
C GLY A 108 20.96 -19.16 -5.95
N ASN A 109 21.29 -19.08 -4.67
CA ASN A 109 20.55 -18.30 -3.69
C ASN A 109 21.06 -16.84 -3.67
N PHE A 110 20.27 -15.92 -4.19
CA PHE A 110 20.51 -14.47 -4.17
C PHE A 110 19.67 -13.73 -3.12
N GLY A 111 19.19 -14.42 -2.07
CA GLY A 111 18.36 -13.85 -1.02
C GLY A 111 16.86 -13.96 -1.32
N SER A 112 16.04 -13.52 -0.37
CA SER A 112 14.58 -13.56 -0.47
C SER A 112 13.92 -12.31 0.11
N MET A 113 12.61 -12.15 -0.14
CA MET A 113 11.78 -11.08 0.46
C MET A 113 11.63 -11.23 1.99
N ASP A 114 12.01 -12.37 2.56
CA ASP A 114 12.06 -12.60 4.01
C ASP A 114 13.29 -11.97 4.68
N GLY A 115 14.20 -11.42 3.86
CA GLY A 115 15.41 -10.78 4.31
C GLY A 115 16.58 -11.75 4.51
N ASP A 116 16.46 -12.97 3.99
CA ASP A 116 17.57 -13.89 3.92
C ASP A 116 18.66 -13.31 3.04
N GLY A 117 19.90 -13.42 3.50
CA GLY A 117 21.09 -13.03 2.74
C GLY A 117 21.34 -13.97 1.56
N ALA A 118 22.07 -13.48 0.57
CA ALA A 118 22.58 -14.35 -0.49
C ALA A 118 23.59 -15.37 0.07
N ALA A 119 23.68 -16.53 -0.57
CA ALA A 119 24.72 -17.49 -0.29
C ALA A 119 26.12 -16.88 -0.55
N ALA A 120 27.17 -17.39 0.07
CA ALA A 120 28.52 -16.88 -0.15
C ALA A 120 28.89 -16.91 -1.64
N MET A 121 29.67 -15.90 -2.11
CA MET A 121 29.98 -15.68 -3.53
C MET A 121 30.71 -16.85 -4.22
N ARG A 122 31.29 -17.78 -3.46
CA ARG A 122 31.88 -19.02 -3.98
C ARG A 122 30.84 -20.03 -4.48
N TYR A 123 29.60 -19.96 -3.99
CA TYR A 123 28.51 -20.86 -4.40
C TYR A 123 27.65 -20.28 -5.51
N THR A 124 27.41 -18.98 -5.52
CA THR A 124 26.58 -18.32 -6.51
C THR A 124 27.32 -18.08 -7.83
N GLU A 125 26.58 -18.03 -8.92
CA GLU A 125 27.08 -17.74 -10.26
C GLU A 125 26.26 -16.61 -10.90
N ALA A 126 26.88 -15.85 -11.79
CA ALA A 126 26.21 -14.71 -12.42
C ALA A 126 26.68 -14.47 -13.85
N ARG A 127 25.86 -13.74 -14.61
CA ARG A 127 26.14 -13.18 -15.94
C ARG A 127 25.22 -11.97 -16.18
N MET A 128 25.39 -11.25 -17.28
CA MET A 128 24.49 -10.15 -17.64
C MET A 128 23.13 -10.65 -18.08
N THR A 129 22.07 -9.87 -17.86
CA THR A 129 20.77 -10.06 -18.49
C THR A 129 20.75 -9.48 -19.91
N LYS A 130 19.71 -9.81 -20.70
CA LYS A 130 19.58 -9.28 -22.07
C LYS A 130 19.44 -7.76 -22.12
N ILE A 131 18.72 -7.17 -21.18
CA ILE A 131 18.52 -5.71 -21.11
C ILE A 131 19.83 -4.97 -20.75
N THR A 132 20.72 -5.59 -19.98
CA THR A 132 22.02 -5.02 -19.61
C THR A 132 22.91 -4.76 -20.81
N LEU A 133 22.79 -5.60 -21.85
CA LEU A 133 23.52 -5.37 -23.11
C LEU A 133 23.14 -4.03 -23.75
N GLU A 134 21.92 -3.55 -23.55
CA GLU A 134 21.48 -2.25 -24.09
C GLU A 134 22.07 -1.06 -23.29
N LEU A 135 22.45 -1.24 -22.02
CA LEU A 135 23.19 -0.23 -21.25
C LEU A 135 24.64 -0.06 -21.76
N LEU A 136 25.23 -1.14 -22.24
CA LEU A 136 26.64 -1.23 -22.65
C LEU A 136 26.83 -1.17 -24.17
N ARG A 137 25.75 -1.20 -24.94
CA ARG A 137 25.80 -1.23 -26.39
C ARG A 137 26.59 -0.07 -26.97
N ASP A 138 27.45 -0.37 -27.92
CA ASP A 138 28.29 0.61 -28.60
C ASP A 138 29.35 1.33 -27.71
N ILE A 139 29.64 0.80 -26.50
CA ILE A 139 30.64 1.38 -25.57
C ILE A 139 32.03 1.50 -26.21
N ASN A 140 32.37 0.62 -27.16
CA ASN A 140 33.65 0.58 -27.88
C ASN A 140 33.72 1.52 -29.12
N LYS A 141 32.66 2.36 -29.30
CA LYS A 141 32.56 3.26 -30.47
C LYS A 141 32.74 4.73 -30.09
N ASP A 142 33.60 5.04 -29.14
CA ASP A 142 33.85 6.40 -28.64
C ASP A 142 32.58 7.14 -28.16
N THR A 143 31.56 6.42 -27.77
CA THR A 143 30.25 6.99 -27.39
C THR A 143 30.27 7.74 -26.07
N ILE A 144 31.15 7.33 -25.16
CA ILE A 144 31.34 7.90 -23.81
C ILE A 144 32.83 8.17 -23.55
N ASP A 145 33.08 8.90 -22.46
CA ASP A 145 34.47 9.18 -22.04
C ASP A 145 34.93 8.12 -21.04
N PHE A 146 36.21 7.72 -21.18
CA PHE A 146 36.89 6.86 -20.25
C PHE A 146 37.82 7.68 -19.37
N ILE A 147 37.87 7.36 -18.08
CA ILE A 147 38.77 7.95 -17.09
C ILE A 147 39.73 6.89 -16.57
N ASP A 148 40.85 7.31 -16.02
CA ASP A 148 41.79 6.39 -15.38
C ASP A 148 41.15 5.84 -14.08
N ASN A 149 41.42 4.58 -13.78
CA ASN A 149 41.03 3.95 -12.53
C ASN A 149 41.85 4.51 -11.34
N TYR A 150 41.63 3.96 -10.14
CA TYR A 150 42.23 4.44 -8.89
C TYR A 150 43.78 4.40 -8.87
N ASP A 151 44.44 3.52 -9.66
CA ASP A 151 45.88 3.36 -9.71
C ASP A 151 46.49 3.80 -11.06
N GLY A 152 45.69 4.25 -12.03
CA GLY A 152 46.12 4.71 -13.36
C GLY A 152 46.56 3.59 -14.31
N ASN A 153 46.36 2.32 -13.96
CA ASN A 153 46.78 1.19 -14.81
C ASN A 153 45.70 0.74 -15.80
N GLU A 154 44.43 0.95 -15.43
CA GLU A 154 43.27 0.59 -16.25
C GLU A 154 42.38 1.81 -16.48
N ARG A 155 41.45 1.71 -17.44
CA ARG A 155 40.49 2.78 -17.73
C ARG A 155 39.07 2.29 -17.51
N GLU A 156 38.27 3.12 -16.89
CA GLU A 156 36.85 2.83 -16.62
C GLU A 156 35.92 3.85 -17.28
N PRO A 157 34.68 3.48 -17.65
CA PRO A 157 33.75 4.42 -18.25
C PRO A 157 33.22 5.42 -17.20
N SER A 158 33.23 6.70 -17.55
CA SER A 158 32.66 7.76 -16.70
C SER A 158 31.14 7.64 -16.56
N VAL A 159 30.48 7.12 -17.58
CA VAL A 159 29.04 6.86 -17.70
C VAL A 159 28.83 5.75 -18.74
N LEU A 160 27.72 5.01 -18.69
CA LEU A 160 27.38 4.05 -19.75
C LEU A 160 26.56 4.70 -20.87
N PRO A 161 26.57 4.14 -22.11
CA PRO A 161 25.72 4.62 -23.20
C PRO A 161 24.23 4.60 -22.91
N ALA A 162 23.74 3.62 -22.13
CA ALA A 162 22.43 3.54 -21.52
C ALA A 162 21.24 3.79 -22.48
N ARG A 163 20.99 2.89 -23.45
CA ARG A 163 19.95 3.05 -24.47
C ARG A 163 18.51 3.09 -23.93
N PHE A 164 18.29 2.95 -22.64
CA PHE A 164 16.99 3.15 -21.97
C PHE A 164 17.16 3.96 -20.68
N PRO A 165 16.13 4.67 -20.20
CA PRO A 165 16.21 5.56 -19.04
C PRO A 165 16.29 4.79 -17.72
N ASN A 166 17.43 4.15 -17.46
CA ASN A 166 17.63 3.22 -16.34
C ASN A 166 17.43 3.89 -14.95
N LEU A 167 17.72 5.19 -14.80
CA LEU A 167 17.50 5.92 -13.56
C LEU A 167 16.05 5.78 -13.06
N LEU A 168 15.09 5.99 -13.97
CA LEU A 168 13.67 5.89 -13.65
C LEU A 168 13.15 4.45 -13.79
N ALA A 169 13.68 3.65 -14.71
CA ALA A 169 13.24 2.27 -14.92
C ALA A 169 13.47 1.41 -13.67
N ASN A 170 14.66 1.49 -13.07
CA ASN A 170 15.01 0.71 -11.87
C ASN A 170 14.98 1.52 -10.57
N GLY A 171 14.90 2.86 -10.67
CA GLY A 171 15.03 3.71 -9.52
C GLY A 171 16.45 3.71 -8.92
N ALA A 172 16.63 4.44 -7.84
CA ALA A 172 17.87 4.45 -7.07
C ALA A 172 17.62 4.90 -5.63
N SER A 173 18.31 4.30 -4.67
CA SER A 173 18.30 4.76 -3.28
C SER A 173 19.72 4.92 -2.77
N GLY A 174 20.03 5.94 -1.97
CA GLY A 174 21.36 6.15 -1.43
C GLY A 174 21.41 7.22 -0.35
N ILE A 175 22.31 7.02 0.61
CA ILE A 175 22.53 7.94 1.72
C ILE A 175 23.93 8.54 1.56
N ALA A 176 24.00 9.82 1.31
CA ALA A 176 25.24 10.59 1.23
C ALA A 176 25.42 11.48 2.47
N VAL A 177 26.50 12.26 2.49
CA VAL A 177 26.70 13.25 3.55
C VAL A 177 25.79 14.45 3.33
N GLY A 178 24.89 14.72 4.27
CA GLY A 178 23.97 15.86 4.22
C GLY A 178 22.79 15.72 3.25
N MET A 179 22.69 14.63 2.48
CA MET A 179 21.58 14.38 1.57
C MET A 179 21.35 12.88 1.33
N ALA A 180 20.15 12.53 0.91
CA ALA A 180 19.80 11.17 0.51
C ALA A 180 19.01 11.21 -0.79
N THR A 181 19.09 10.16 -1.59
CA THR A 181 18.25 9.97 -2.77
C THR A 181 17.36 8.75 -2.58
N ASN A 182 16.13 8.83 -3.08
CA ASN A 182 15.19 7.72 -3.11
C ASN A 182 14.24 7.91 -4.31
N ILE A 183 14.63 7.33 -5.44
CA ILE A 183 13.93 7.44 -6.73
C ILE A 183 13.18 6.13 -6.95
N PRO A 184 11.85 6.17 -7.15
CA PRO A 184 11.06 4.97 -7.37
C PRO A 184 11.30 4.39 -8.78
N PRO A 185 11.14 3.07 -8.97
CA PRO A 185 11.14 2.44 -10.29
C PRO A 185 9.84 2.70 -11.05
N HIS A 186 9.88 2.58 -12.39
CA HIS A 186 8.77 2.83 -13.30
C HIS A 186 8.68 1.77 -14.40
N ASN A 187 7.52 1.70 -15.05
CA ASN A 187 7.31 0.87 -16.22
C ASN A 187 8.11 1.38 -17.43
N LEU A 188 8.83 0.48 -18.13
CA LEU A 188 9.69 0.85 -19.25
C LEU A 188 8.90 1.35 -20.46
N THR A 189 7.75 0.76 -20.75
CA THR A 189 6.86 1.18 -21.85
C THR A 189 6.39 2.62 -21.65
N GLU A 190 5.91 2.94 -20.44
CA GLU A 190 5.48 4.28 -20.07
C GLU A 190 6.61 5.30 -20.15
N LEU A 191 7.78 4.95 -19.61
CA LEU A 191 8.95 5.83 -19.65
C LEU A 191 9.39 6.15 -21.09
N ILE A 192 9.45 5.13 -21.95
CA ILE A 192 9.83 5.35 -23.34
C ILE A 192 8.78 6.19 -24.07
N ASN A 193 7.49 5.95 -23.85
CA ASN A 193 6.42 6.79 -24.40
C ASN A 193 6.59 8.24 -23.96
N GLY A 194 6.84 8.51 -22.68
CA GLY A 194 7.10 9.85 -22.17
C GLY A 194 8.34 10.51 -22.78
N VAL A 195 9.43 9.76 -23.02
CA VAL A 195 10.61 10.28 -23.74
C VAL A 195 10.26 10.60 -25.20
N LEU A 196 9.48 9.76 -25.87
CA LEU A 196 9.03 9.98 -27.24
C LEU A 196 8.14 11.25 -27.34
N SER A 197 7.21 11.43 -26.41
CA SER A 197 6.37 12.64 -26.31
C SER A 197 7.21 13.89 -26.05
N LEU A 198 8.15 13.84 -25.11
CA LEU A 198 9.11 14.92 -24.85
C LEU A 198 9.97 15.26 -26.09
N SER A 199 10.43 14.26 -26.84
CA SER A 199 11.24 14.46 -28.04
C SER A 199 10.50 15.15 -29.16
N LYS A 200 9.16 15.02 -29.24
CA LYS A 200 8.27 15.68 -30.21
C LYS A 200 7.89 17.10 -29.76
N ASN A 201 7.69 17.28 -28.45
CA ASN A 201 7.31 18.54 -27.84
C ASN A 201 8.21 18.85 -26.64
N PRO A 202 9.34 19.60 -26.81
CA PRO A 202 10.23 19.96 -25.70
C PRO A 202 9.57 20.80 -24.60
N ASP A 203 8.48 21.50 -24.92
CA ASP A 203 7.75 22.36 -23.97
C ASP A 203 6.64 21.60 -23.22
N ILE A 204 6.45 20.30 -23.46
CA ILE A 204 5.46 19.45 -22.79
C ILE A 204 5.46 19.68 -21.27
N SER A 205 4.28 19.84 -20.69
CA SER A 205 4.12 20.00 -19.23
C SER A 205 4.25 18.67 -18.50
N ILE A 206 4.52 18.72 -17.17
CA ILE A 206 4.57 17.51 -16.35
C ILE A 206 3.20 16.82 -16.30
N ALA A 207 2.11 17.59 -16.34
CA ALA A 207 0.75 17.02 -16.36
C ALA A 207 0.49 16.20 -17.64
N GLU A 208 0.91 16.67 -18.79
CA GLU A 208 0.83 15.93 -20.07
C GLU A 208 1.78 14.71 -20.07
N LEU A 209 2.98 14.81 -19.50
CA LEU A 209 3.87 13.66 -19.33
C LEU A 209 3.27 12.57 -18.42
N MET A 210 2.40 12.95 -17.48
CA MET A 210 1.68 12.00 -16.62
C MET A 210 0.54 11.26 -17.32
N GLU A 211 0.20 11.60 -18.54
CA GLU A 211 -0.69 10.79 -19.40
C GLU A 211 0.06 9.56 -19.94
N ASP A 212 1.35 9.70 -20.24
CA ASP A 212 2.22 8.61 -20.66
C ASP A 212 2.81 7.83 -19.47
N ILE A 213 3.19 8.55 -18.38
CA ILE A 213 3.86 7.98 -17.19
C ILE A 213 2.91 8.18 -15.99
N GLU A 214 2.03 7.21 -15.77
CA GLU A 214 0.98 7.34 -14.75
C GLU A 214 1.51 7.42 -13.32
N GLY A 215 2.62 6.74 -13.02
CA GLY A 215 3.21 6.68 -11.69
C GLY A 215 4.32 5.65 -11.58
N PRO A 216 4.93 5.48 -10.39
CA PRO A 216 5.87 4.40 -10.11
C PRO A 216 5.28 3.02 -10.37
N ASP A 217 6.14 2.08 -10.74
CA ASP A 217 5.80 0.68 -10.98
C ASP A 217 6.77 -0.22 -10.22
N PHE A 218 6.35 -0.72 -9.07
CA PHE A 218 7.21 -1.46 -8.16
C PHE A 218 7.37 -2.93 -8.57
N PRO A 219 8.57 -3.53 -8.40
CA PRO A 219 8.80 -4.93 -8.74
C PRO A 219 7.93 -5.91 -7.94
N THR A 220 7.54 -5.55 -6.72
CA THR A 220 6.66 -6.37 -5.85
C THR A 220 5.17 -6.12 -6.08
N ALA A 221 4.81 -5.37 -7.14
CA ALA A 221 3.43 -4.98 -7.45
C ALA A 221 2.78 -4.16 -6.31
N GLY A 222 1.61 -4.57 -5.82
CA GLY A 222 0.87 -3.84 -4.79
C GLY A 222 0.04 -2.70 -5.35
N LEU A 223 -0.51 -1.90 -4.45
CA LEU A 223 -1.41 -0.80 -4.76
C LEU A 223 -0.78 0.54 -4.39
N ILE A 224 -0.94 1.55 -5.22
CA ILE A 224 -0.67 2.96 -4.87
C ILE A 224 -2.00 3.66 -4.62
N LEU A 225 -2.11 4.36 -3.50
CA LEU A 225 -3.32 5.08 -3.11
C LEU A 225 -3.22 6.56 -3.47
N GLY A 226 -4.09 6.98 -4.41
CA GLY A 226 -4.18 8.37 -4.87
C GLY A 226 -3.06 8.84 -5.78
N LYS A 227 -3.34 9.84 -6.64
CA LYS A 227 -2.37 10.45 -7.57
C LYS A 227 -1.70 11.71 -7.02
N SER A 228 -2.16 12.29 -5.91
CA SER A 228 -1.65 13.56 -5.36
C SER A 228 -0.17 13.47 -4.95
N GLY A 229 0.23 12.38 -4.28
CA GLY A 229 1.61 12.12 -3.90
C GLY A 229 2.55 11.93 -5.08
N ILE A 230 2.07 11.24 -6.14
CA ILE A 230 2.80 11.06 -7.41
C ILE A 230 3.01 12.40 -8.09
N ARG A 231 1.93 13.16 -8.26
CA ARG A 231 1.97 14.49 -8.91
C ARG A 231 2.96 15.41 -8.22
N ARG A 232 2.88 15.52 -6.90
CA ARG A 232 3.81 16.33 -6.12
C ARG A 232 5.27 15.86 -6.30
N ALA A 233 5.52 14.55 -6.30
CA ALA A 233 6.85 14.00 -6.53
C ALA A 233 7.39 14.35 -7.91
N TYR A 234 6.58 14.26 -8.95
CA TYR A 234 6.97 14.56 -10.33
C TYR A 234 7.17 16.05 -10.60
N GLU A 235 6.38 16.92 -9.98
CA GLU A 235 6.52 18.37 -10.11
C GLU A 235 7.72 18.93 -9.35
N THR A 236 7.98 18.43 -8.13
CA THR A 236 8.96 19.04 -7.21
C THR A 236 10.22 18.20 -6.98
N GLY A 237 10.26 16.96 -7.45
CA GLY A 237 11.30 15.99 -7.09
C GLY A 237 11.16 15.42 -5.68
N ARG A 238 10.11 15.82 -4.90
CA ARG A 238 9.85 15.33 -3.54
C ARG A 238 8.37 15.04 -3.33
N GLY A 239 8.08 13.88 -2.73
CA GLY A 239 6.70 13.48 -2.43
C GLY A 239 6.64 12.30 -1.49
N SER A 240 5.44 11.94 -1.07
CA SER A 240 5.15 10.74 -0.30
C SER A 240 4.06 9.97 -1.03
N ILE A 241 4.35 8.73 -1.41
CA ILE A 241 3.44 7.85 -2.14
C ILE A 241 2.99 6.76 -1.17
N GLN A 242 1.69 6.63 -0.97
CA GLN A 242 1.14 5.59 -0.12
C GLN A 242 1.06 4.27 -0.90
N MET A 243 1.73 3.24 -0.38
CA MET A 243 1.71 1.88 -0.93
C MET A 243 0.92 0.96 0.00
N ARG A 244 0.12 0.07 -0.56
CA ARG A 244 -0.68 -0.91 0.17
C ARG A 244 -0.50 -2.30 -0.44
N SER A 245 -0.51 -3.32 0.40
CA SER A 245 -0.59 -4.73 -0.02
C SER A 245 -1.88 -5.01 -0.76
N ARG A 246 -1.84 -5.91 -1.74
CA ARG A 246 -3.04 -6.52 -2.29
C ARG A 246 -3.48 -7.62 -1.34
N ALA A 247 -4.69 -7.49 -0.80
CA ALA A 247 -5.27 -8.48 0.11
C ALA A 247 -6.72 -8.73 -0.26
N GLU A 248 -7.12 -9.99 -0.22
CA GLU A 248 -8.48 -10.46 -0.52
C GLU A 248 -9.07 -11.16 0.69
N ILE A 249 -10.38 -11.03 0.87
CA ILE A 249 -11.11 -11.74 1.92
C ILE A 249 -11.79 -12.94 1.27
N GLU A 250 -11.32 -14.14 1.62
CA GLU A 250 -11.88 -15.41 1.15
C GLU A 250 -12.82 -16.01 2.17
N GLU A 251 -13.98 -16.47 1.73
CA GLU A 251 -14.90 -17.22 2.58
C GLU A 251 -14.48 -18.69 2.68
N ARG A 252 -14.55 -19.24 3.91
CA ARG A 252 -14.37 -20.67 4.18
C ARG A 252 -15.67 -21.30 4.63
N GLY A 253 -15.79 -22.61 4.43
CA GLY A 253 -16.97 -23.35 4.87
C GLY A 253 -17.36 -23.09 6.33
N GLY A 254 -18.65 -22.93 6.59
CA GLY A 254 -19.19 -22.68 7.92
C GLY A 254 -19.18 -21.19 8.35
N GLY A 255 -19.11 -20.24 7.42
CA GLY A 255 -19.15 -18.80 7.70
C GLY A 255 -17.88 -18.26 8.36
N ARG A 256 -16.73 -18.89 8.13
CA ARG A 256 -15.42 -18.39 8.52
C ARG A 256 -14.83 -17.60 7.37
N GLN A 257 -14.09 -16.53 7.66
CA GLN A 257 -13.36 -15.73 6.70
C GLN A 257 -11.87 -15.84 6.94
N ARG A 258 -11.09 -15.60 5.89
CA ARG A 258 -9.65 -15.44 5.98
C ARG A 258 -9.20 -14.30 5.09
N ILE A 259 -8.15 -13.61 5.48
CA ILE A 259 -7.49 -12.57 4.69
C ILE A 259 -6.28 -13.22 4.03
N VAL A 260 -6.17 -13.08 2.71
CA VAL A 260 -5.04 -13.60 1.93
C VAL A 260 -4.32 -12.43 1.30
N VAL A 261 -3.05 -12.26 1.66
CA VAL A 261 -2.17 -11.22 1.10
C VAL A 261 -1.35 -11.83 -0.02
N THR A 262 -1.50 -11.31 -1.24
CA THR A 262 -0.83 -11.81 -2.45
C THR A 262 0.30 -10.92 -2.94
N GLU A 263 0.31 -9.64 -2.55
CA GLU A 263 1.35 -8.67 -2.90
C GLU A 263 1.67 -7.80 -1.69
N ILE A 264 2.95 -7.46 -1.52
CA ILE A 264 3.41 -6.63 -0.39
C ILE A 264 4.05 -5.34 -0.90
N PRO A 265 4.04 -4.24 -0.12
CA PRO A 265 4.65 -2.99 -0.53
C PRO A 265 6.16 -3.14 -0.77
N PHE A 266 6.68 -2.38 -1.72
CA PHE A 266 8.09 -2.39 -2.08
C PHE A 266 9.01 -2.11 -0.88
N GLN A 267 10.12 -2.83 -0.77
CA GLN A 267 11.11 -2.77 0.31
C GLN A 267 10.60 -3.23 1.69
N VAL A 268 9.43 -3.82 1.78
CA VAL A 268 8.94 -4.43 3.01
C VAL A 268 9.53 -5.83 3.16
N ASN A 269 10.08 -6.13 4.34
CA ASN A 269 10.52 -7.47 4.71
C ASN A 269 9.29 -8.30 5.15
N LYS A 270 8.98 -9.38 4.41
CA LYS A 270 7.79 -10.21 4.61
C LYS A 270 7.78 -10.89 5.99
N ALA A 271 8.90 -11.49 6.40
CA ALA A 271 9.00 -12.20 7.68
C ALA A 271 8.78 -11.22 8.86
N ARG A 272 9.42 -10.05 8.85
CA ARG A 272 9.21 -9.02 9.89
C ARG A 272 7.80 -8.47 9.91
N MET A 273 7.15 -8.36 8.75
CA MET A 273 5.75 -7.97 8.66
C MET A 273 4.84 -9.00 9.34
N ILE A 274 5.05 -10.30 9.07
CA ILE A 274 4.34 -11.41 9.69
C ILE A 274 4.57 -11.41 11.22
N GLU A 275 5.81 -11.25 11.63
CA GLU A 275 6.20 -11.13 13.05
C GLU A 275 5.48 -9.98 13.75
N LYS A 276 5.38 -8.82 13.08
CA LYS A 276 4.66 -7.65 13.59
C LYS A 276 3.16 -7.90 13.75
N ILE A 277 2.53 -8.60 12.82
CA ILE A 277 1.12 -9.02 12.93
C ILE A 277 0.95 -9.93 14.14
N ALA A 278 1.82 -10.93 14.31
CA ALA A 278 1.78 -11.86 15.45
C ALA A 278 1.98 -11.15 16.79
N GLU A 279 2.86 -10.14 16.87
CA GLU A 279 3.03 -9.29 18.07
C GLU A 279 1.73 -8.58 18.44
N LEU A 280 1.06 -7.93 17.45
CA LEU A 280 -0.17 -7.18 17.69
C LEU A 280 -1.31 -8.08 18.18
N VAL A 281 -1.36 -9.33 17.70
CA VAL A 281 -2.32 -10.34 18.17
C VAL A 281 -1.98 -10.78 19.61
N ARG A 282 -0.71 -11.07 19.90
CA ARG A 282 -0.25 -11.47 21.24
C ARG A 282 -0.47 -10.35 22.27
N ASP A 283 -0.22 -9.10 21.88
CA ASP A 283 -0.43 -7.91 22.71
C ASP A 283 -1.91 -7.51 22.83
N LYS A 284 -2.83 -8.27 22.19
CA LYS A 284 -4.27 -8.01 22.16
C LYS A 284 -4.63 -6.62 21.59
N LYS A 285 -3.78 -6.05 20.75
CA LYS A 285 -4.05 -4.80 20.01
C LYS A 285 -4.95 -5.04 18.80
N ILE A 286 -4.89 -6.25 18.23
CA ILE A 286 -5.81 -6.74 17.20
C ILE A 286 -6.36 -8.07 17.72
N ASP A 287 -7.68 -8.14 17.93
CA ASP A 287 -8.39 -9.37 18.28
C ASP A 287 -9.11 -9.93 17.05
N GLY A 288 -9.44 -11.22 17.07
CA GLY A 288 -10.18 -11.88 16.01
C GLY A 288 -9.34 -12.67 15.00
N ILE A 289 -8.01 -12.64 15.08
CA ILE A 289 -7.12 -13.50 14.30
C ILE A 289 -6.92 -14.82 15.07
N THR A 290 -7.13 -15.95 14.39
CA THR A 290 -6.99 -17.31 14.97
C THR A 290 -5.69 -17.99 14.55
N ASP A 291 -5.20 -17.71 13.33
CA ASP A 291 -4.00 -18.32 12.80
C ASP A 291 -3.34 -17.41 11.75
N LEU A 292 -2.03 -17.51 11.62
CA LEU A 292 -1.21 -16.74 10.70
C LEU A 292 -0.17 -17.64 10.07
N ARG A 293 -0.25 -17.84 8.75
CA ARG A 293 0.65 -18.74 8.00
C ARG A 293 1.27 -18.04 6.81
N ASP A 294 2.51 -18.38 6.53
CA ASP A 294 3.18 -18.05 5.28
C ASP A 294 3.13 -19.26 4.33
N GLU A 295 2.36 -19.14 3.27
CA GLU A 295 2.21 -20.16 2.22
C GLU A 295 2.92 -19.72 0.92
N THR A 296 3.89 -18.79 1.02
CA THR A 296 4.67 -18.29 -0.11
C THR A 296 5.51 -19.39 -0.73
N SER A 297 5.46 -19.53 -2.05
CA SER A 297 6.29 -20.44 -2.81
C SER A 297 6.60 -19.91 -4.20
N LEU A 298 7.59 -20.48 -4.88
CA LEU A 298 7.89 -20.15 -6.30
C LEU A 298 6.71 -20.38 -7.25
N ARG A 299 5.77 -21.25 -6.87
CA ARG A 299 4.59 -21.58 -7.67
C ARG A 299 3.43 -20.62 -7.43
N THR A 300 3.21 -20.22 -6.17
CA THR A 300 2.06 -19.41 -5.75
C THR A 300 2.38 -17.92 -5.69
N GLY A 301 3.66 -17.54 -5.77
CA GLY A 301 4.09 -16.20 -5.41
C GLY A 301 3.94 -15.94 -3.90
N VAL A 302 3.87 -14.67 -3.52
CA VAL A 302 3.58 -14.27 -2.13
C VAL A 302 2.17 -14.72 -1.75
N ARG A 303 2.05 -15.41 -0.62
CA ARG A 303 0.78 -15.85 -0.07
C ARG A 303 0.85 -15.91 1.47
N VAL A 304 0.44 -14.83 2.12
CA VAL A 304 0.30 -14.77 3.57
C VAL A 304 -1.16 -14.92 3.93
N VAL A 305 -1.50 -15.95 4.73
CA VAL A 305 -2.87 -16.30 5.10
C VAL A 305 -3.11 -15.97 6.55
N ILE A 306 -4.16 -15.19 6.81
CA ILE A 306 -4.60 -14.77 8.14
C ILE A 306 -6.02 -15.29 8.35
N ASP A 307 -6.17 -16.33 9.16
CA ASP A 307 -7.48 -16.91 9.48
C ASP A 307 -8.19 -16.05 10.53
N VAL A 308 -9.44 -15.68 10.23
CA VAL A 308 -10.26 -14.81 11.07
C VAL A 308 -11.25 -15.64 11.87
N ARG A 309 -11.49 -15.25 13.13
CA ARG A 309 -12.49 -15.87 14.01
C ARG A 309 -13.90 -15.59 13.46
N LYS A 310 -14.80 -16.55 13.61
CA LYS A 310 -16.17 -16.49 13.04
C LYS A 310 -17.00 -15.27 13.46
N ASP A 311 -16.75 -14.77 14.66
CA ASP A 311 -17.45 -13.64 15.28
C ASP A 311 -16.76 -12.28 15.05
N ALA A 312 -15.67 -12.25 14.28
CA ALA A 312 -14.92 -11.05 13.98
C ALA A 312 -15.13 -10.62 12.51
N ASN A 313 -15.17 -9.32 12.27
CA ASN A 313 -15.27 -8.74 10.93
C ASN A 313 -13.90 -8.67 10.27
N ALA A 314 -13.70 -9.41 9.16
CA ALA A 314 -12.43 -9.47 8.46
C ALA A 314 -12.01 -8.11 7.86
N SER A 315 -12.96 -7.29 7.38
CA SER A 315 -12.65 -5.96 6.82
C SER A 315 -12.11 -5.01 7.89
N VAL A 316 -12.71 -5.03 9.10
CA VAL A 316 -12.21 -4.22 10.23
C VAL A 316 -10.81 -4.65 10.67
N ILE A 317 -10.57 -5.99 10.71
CA ILE A 317 -9.23 -6.51 11.02
C ILE A 317 -8.23 -6.08 9.95
N LEU A 318 -8.57 -6.22 8.66
CA LEU A 318 -7.70 -5.82 7.54
C LEU A 318 -7.35 -4.32 7.63
N ASN A 319 -8.31 -3.46 7.92
CA ASN A 319 -8.08 -2.03 8.09
C ASN A 319 -7.17 -1.71 9.29
N ASN A 320 -7.33 -2.43 10.39
CA ASN A 320 -6.41 -2.33 11.52
C ASN A 320 -5.00 -2.79 11.18
N LEU A 321 -4.87 -3.84 10.38
CA LEU A 321 -3.60 -4.33 9.87
C LEU A 321 -2.92 -3.29 8.97
N TYR A 322 -3.65 -2.64 8.05
CA TYR A 322 -3.12 -1.54 7.25
C TYR A 322 -2.63 -0.36 8.10
N LYS A 323 -3.35 -0.01 9.17
CA LYS A 323 -2.99 1.12 10.06
C LYS A 323 -1.80 0.84 10.99
N GLN A 324 -1.56 -0.42 11.37
CA GLN A 324 -0.60 -0.78 12.42
C GLN A 324 0.58 -1.62 11.95
N THR A 325 0.60 -2.05 10.70
CA THR A 325 1.63 -2.93 10.14
C THR A 325 2.17 -2.42 8.81
N PRO A 326 3.32 -2.94 8.34
CA PRO A 326 3.86 -2.61 7.02
C PRO A 326 3.03 -3.11 5.82
N LEU A 327 1.84 -3.69 6.01
CA LEU A 327 0.89 -3.97 4.93
C LEU A 327 0.48 -2.69 4.19
N GLN A 328 0.59 -1.55 4.83
CA GLN A 328 0.54 -0.23 4.21
C GLN A 328 1.69 0.61 4.71
N THR A 329 2.41 1.25 3.79
CA THR A 329 3.57 2.09 4.11
C THR A 329 3.70 3.22 3.10
N SER A 330 4.44 4.26 3.44
CA SER A 330 4.72 5.36 2.54
C SER A 330 6.11 5.24 1.91
N PHE A 331 6.21 5.48 0.61
CA PHE A 331 7.48 5.66 -0.09
C PHE A 331 7.82 7.15 -0.18
N GLY A 332 8.83 7.58 0.55
CA GLY A 332 9.30 8.96 0.51
C GLY A 332 10.16 9.22 -0.72
N VAL A 333 9.60 9.88 -1.74
CA VAL A 333 10.33 10.24 -2.96
C VAL A 333 11.28 11.40 -2.70
N ASN A 334 12.53 11.28 -3.11
CA ASN A 334 13.53 12.33 -3.12
C ASN A 334 14.48 12.13 -4.31
N MET A 335 14.21 12.81 -5.42
CA MET A 335 14.87 12.60 -6.70
C MET A 335 16.16 13.41 -6.80
N ILE A 336 17.20 13.03 -6.04
CA ILE A 336 18.54 13.65 -6.13
C ILE A 336 19.43 12.76 -6.99
N ALA A 337 20.00 13.34 -8.05
CA ALA A 337 20.96 12.68 -8.93
C ALA A 337 22.12 13.62 -9.29
N LEU A 338 23.20 13.07 -9.84
CA LEU A 338 24.32 13.84 -10.33
C LEU A 338 24.01 14.35 -11.75
N VAL A 339 23.92 15.67 -11.89
CA VAL A 339 23.81 16.36 -13.17
C VAL A 339 25.13 17.10 -13.43
N ASN A 340 25.86 16.71 -14.45
CA ASN A 340 27.21 17.24 -14.74
C ASN A 340 28.15 17.17 -13.51
N GLY A 341 28.14 16.04 -12.80
CA GLY A 341 28.97 15.80 -11.60
C GLY A 341 28.57 16.58 -10.35
N ARG A 342 27.40 17.23 -10.33
CA ARG A 342 26.88 17.98 -9.18
C ARG A 342 25.55 17.41 -8.70
N PRO A 343 25.35 17.24 -7.39
CA PRO A 343 24.07 16.78 -6.87
C PRO A 343 22.98 17.83 -7.12
N LYS A 344 21.88 17.42 -7.71
CA LYS A 344 20.71 18.27 -7.99
C LYS A 344 19.44 17.53 -7.66
N LEU A 345 18.48 18.21 -7.02
CA LEU A 345 17.11 17.75 -6.93
C LEU A 345 16.45 17.98 -8.30
N ILE A 346 15.99 16.93 -8.93
CA ILE A 346 15.39 16.95 -10.28
C ILE A 346 13.93 16.55 -10.22
N ASN A 347 13.13 17.08 -11.12
CA ASN A 347 11.76 16.65 -11.36
C ASN A 347 11.69 15.61 -12.49
N LEU A 348 10.50 15.08 -12.80
CA LEU A 348 10.32 14.07 -13.84
C LEU A 348 10.81 14.57 -15.21
N LYS A 349 10.39 15.76 -15.63
CA LYS A 349 10.78 16.34 -16.92
C LYS A 349 12.29 16.55 -17.02
N GLU A 350 12.92 17.07 -15.96
CA GLU A 350 14.38 17.26 -15.92
C GLU A 350 15.15 15.93 -16.05
N ALA A 351 14.65 14.86 -15.42
CA ALA A 351 15.25 13.53 -15.55
C ALA A 351 15.21 13.03 -17.00
N LEU A 352 14.06 13.15 -17.67
CA LEU A 352 13.88 12.72 -19.05
C LEU A 352 14.67 13.60 -20.04
N VAL A 353 14.74 14.92 -19.82
CA VAL A 353 15.53 15.85 -20.65
C VAL A 353 17.03 15.50 -20.59
N ASN A 354 17.59 15.30 -19.39
CA ASN A 354 19.00 14.93 -19.24
C ASN A 354 19.31 13.57 -19.90
N TYR A 355 18.39 12.62 -19.80
CA TYR A 355 18.51 11.33 -20.47
C TYR A 355 18.48 11.50 -22.01
N LEU A 356 17.52 12.25 -22.56
CA LEU A 356 17.40 12.47 -24.01
C LEU A 356 18.64 13.16 -24.58
N GLU A 357 19.17 14.20 -23.92
CA GLU A 357 20.40 14.88 -24.33
C GLU A 357 21.62 13.95 -24.27
N HIS A 358 21.68 13.05 -23.31
CA HIS A 358 22.70 12.01 -23.28
C HIS A 358 22.58 11.08 -24.49
N GLN A 359 21.37 10.59 -24.81
CA GLN A 359 21.16 9.75 -26.00
C GLN A 359 21.55 10.47 -27.30
N LYS A 360 21.18 11.73 -27.47
CA LYS A 360 21.61 12.54 -28.62
C LYS A 360 23.15 12.59 -28.74
N THR A 361 23.82 12.75 -27.61
CA THR A 361 25.30 12.75 -27.56
C THR A 361 25.88 11.38 -27.92
N VAL A 362 25.34 10.30 -27.38
CA VAL A 362 25.77 8.92 -27.65
C VAL A 362 25.59 8.58 -29.14
N VAL A 363 24.43 8.86 -29.70
CA VAL A 363 24.14 8.60 -31.12
C VAL A 363 25.00 9.43 -32.03
N ARG A 364 25.19 10.72 -31.73
CA ARG A 364 26.10 11.63 -32.50
C ARG A 364 27.54 11.11 -32.50
N ARG A 365 28.10 10.75 -31.35
CA ARG A 365 29.45 10.22 -31.21
C ARG A 365 29.62 8.87 -31.91
N ARG A 366 28.64 7.96 -31.77
CA ARG A 366 28.62 6.69 -32.49
C ARG A 366 28.60 6.90 -34.00
N THR A 367 27.76 7.80 -34.51
CA THR A 367 27.65 8.12 -35.93
C THR A 367 28.96 8.72 -36.46
N GLN A 368 29.59 9.60 -35.70
CA GLN A 368 30.94 10.14 -36.05
C GLN A 368 32.01 9.05 -36.10
N TYR A 369 31.99 8.11 -35.13
CA TYR A 369 32.92 6.98 -35.14
C TYR A 369 32.69 6.09 -36.35
N ASN A 370 31.44 5.72 -36.63
CA ASN A 370 31.09 4.90 -37.79
C ASN A 370 31.45 5.59 -39.11
N LEU A 371 31.18 6.90 -39.22
CA LEU A 371 31.56 7.72 -40.39
C LEU A 371 33.06 7.73 -40.60
N ARG A 372 33.84 7.94 -39.54
CA ARG A 372 35.31 7.91 -39.61
C ARG A 372 35.79 6.54 -40.10
N LYS A 373 35.27 5.45 -39.54
CA LYS A 373 35.62 4.09 -39.97
C LYS A 373 35.20 3.77 -41.40
N ALA A 374 34.01 4.19 -41.79
CA ALA A 374 33.51 4.02 -43.16
C ALA A 374 34.37 4.79 -44.18
N LYS A 375 34.72 6.04 -43.88
CA LYS A 375 35.61 6.83 -44.71
C LYS A 375 37.01 6.22 -44.79
N ASP A 376 37.61 5.79 -43.69
CA ASP A 376 38.90 5.09 -43.68
C ASP A 376 38.85 3.82 -44.56
N ARG A 377 37.74 3.04 -44.50
CA ARG A 377 37.59 1.85 -45.33
C ARG A 377 37.35 2.17 -46.81
N ALA A 378 36.49 3.15 -47.12
CA ALA A 378 36.24 3.60 -48.48
C ALA A 378 37.52 4.13 -49.14
N HIS A 379 38.37 4.86 -48.37
CA HIS A 379 39.66 5.34 -48.84
C HIS A 379 40.62 4.20 -49.23
N ILE A 380 40.64 3.10 -48.45
CA ILE A 380 41.42 1.91 -48.79
C ILE A 380 40.86 1.26 -50.05
N LEU A 381 39.53 1.06 -50.16
CA LEU A 381 38.91 0.47 -51.33
C LEU A 381 39.10 1.26 -52.60
N GLU A 382 39.12 2.61 -52.51
CA GLU A 382 39.44 3.49 -53.63
C GLU A 382 40.85 3.21 -54.15
N GLY A 383 41.84 3.09 -53.27
CA GLY A 383 43.19 2.67 -53.66
C GLY A 383 43.26 1.29 -54.30
N LEU A 384 42.52 0.33 -53.77
CA LEU A 384 42.45 -1.00 -54.36
C LEU A 384 41.76 -1.00 -55.75
N ARG A 385 40.76 -0.13 -55.97
CA ARG A 385 40.10 0.07 -57.25
C ARG A 385 41.09 0.58 -58.32
N ILE A 386 41.87 1.62 -57.96
CA ILE A 386 42.95 2.16 -58.78
C ILE A 386 43.98 1.05 -59.12
N THR A 387 44.29 0.20 -58.15
CA THR A 387 45.21 -0.93 -58.35
C THR A 387 44.66 -1.95 -59.36
N LEU A 388 43.37 -2.28 -59.33
CA LEU A 388 42.76 -3.21 -60.25
C LEU A 388 42.67 -2.68 -61.69
N ASP A 389 42.61 -1.33 -61.86
CA ASP A 389 42.64 -0.71 -63.17
C ASP A 389 44.07 -0.66 -63.76
N HIS A 390 45.13 -0.69 -62.94
CA HIS A 390 46.55 -0.61 -63.33
C HIS A 390 47.38 -1.81 -62.82
N ILE A 391 46.78 -3.01 -62.79
CA ILE A 391 47.31 -4.18 -62.09
C ILE A 391 48.72 -4.58 -62.57
N ASP A 392 48.95 -4.61 -63.85
CA ASP A 392 50.23 -5.05 -64.43
C ASP A 392 51.37 -4.05 -64.12
N GLU A 393 51.07 -2.75 -64.15
CA GLU A 393 52.01 -1.68 -63.81
C GLU A 393 52.36 -1.72 -62.30
N ILE A 394 51.40 -1.99 -61.45
CA ILE A 394 51.64 -2.03 -60.02
C ILE A 394 52.45 -3.28 -59.66
N ILE A 395 52.17 -4.44 -60.26
CA ILE A 395 52.92 -5.67 -60.03
C ILE A 395 54.34 -5.50 -60.48
N SER A 396 54.61 -4.84 -61.65
CA SER A 396 56.00 -4.60 -62.13
C SER A 396 56.69 -3.66 -61.18
N THR A 397 56.09 -2.54 -60.75
CA THR A 397 56.63 -1.58 -59.77
C THR A 397 57.03 -2.25 -58.46
N ILE A 398 56.20 -3.13 -57.90
CA ILE A 398 56.52 -3.88 -56.69
C ILE A 398 57.69 -4.86 -56.89
N ARG A 399 57.71 -5.56 -58.01
CA ARG A 399 58.81 -6.52 -58.33
C ARG A 399 60.16 -5.85 -58.62
N GLU A 400 60.17 -4.63 -59.16
CA GLU A 400 61.35 -3.88 -59.44
C GLU A 400 61.91 -3.15 -58.18
N SER A 401 61.21 -3.11 -57.10
CA SER A 401 61.59 -2.47 -55.82
C SER A 401 62.41 -3.39 -54.97
N ASP A 402 63.55 -2.90 -54.45
CA ASP A 402 64.46 -3.66 -53.57
C ASP A 402 63.95 -3.87 -52.15
N THR A 403 63.09 -3.01 -51.73
CA THR A 403 62.49 -3.05 -50.35
C THR A 403 61.07 -2.55 -50.36
N ASP A 404 60.26 -3.03 -49.34
CA ASP A 404 58.88 -2.61 -49.17
C ASP A 404 58.69 -1.09 -49.07
N LYS A 405 59.64 -0.42 -48.47
CA LYS A 405 59.68 1.06 -48.36
C LYS A 405 59.80 1.74 -49.70
N VAL A 406 60.72 1.24 -50.59
CA VAL A 406 60.95 1.75 -51.99
C VAL A 406 59.66 1.44 -52.81
N ALA A 407 59.08 0.25 -52.66
CA ALA A 407 57.81 -0.11 -53.32
C ALA A 407 56.68 0.84 -52.90
N MET A 408 56.55 1.15 -51.60
CA MET A 408 55.56 2.07 -51.06
C MET A 408 55.75 3.51 -51.64
N GLU A 409 56.96 4.04 -51.58
CA GLU A 409 57.28 5.39 -52.13
C GLU A 409 56.99 5.45 -53.63
N SER A 410 57.33 4.40 -54.41
CA SER A 410 57.07 4.31 -55.83
C SER A 410 55.60 4.25 -56.17
N LEU A 411 54.85 3.52 -55.46
CA LEU A 411 53.34 3.42 -55.58
C LEU A 411 52.71 4.79 -55.28
N GLN A 412 53.12 5.46 -54.23
CA GLN A 412 52.61 6.79 -53.87
C GLN A 412 52.95 7.85 -55.00
N GLN A 413 54.12 7.84 -55.52
CA GLN A 413 54.53 8.82 -56.56
C GLN A 413 53.87 8.55 -57.90
N ARG A 414 53.80 7.28 -58.34
CA ARG A 414 53.31 6.94 -59.69
C ARG A 414 51.76 7.01 -59.75
N PHE A 415 51.10 6.52 -58.76
CA PHE A 415 49.65 6.39 -58.80
C PHE A 415 48.90 7.37 -57.88
N LYS A 416 49.63 8.35 -57.26
CA LYS A 416 49.10 9.34 -56.32
C LYS A 416 48.31 8.71 -55.13
N LEU A 417 48.79 7.56 -54.66
CA LEU A 417 48.19 6.84 -53.55
C LEU A 417 48.65 7.43 -52.21
N SER A 418 47.80 7.37 -51.17
CA SER A 418 48.22 7.66 -49.82
C SER A 418 49.03 6.50 -49.22
N GLU A 419 49.77 6.78 -48.16
CA GLU A 419 50.54 5.77 -47.43
C GLU A 419 49.68 4.57 -47.01
N LYS A 420 48.48 4.83 -46.44
CA LYS A 420 47.52 3.79 -46.08
C LYS A 420 47.05 2.95 -47.25
N GLN A 421 46.82 3.57 -48.41
CA GLN A 421 46.45 2.88 -49.64
C GLN A 421 47.56 2.01 -50.17
N ALA A 422 48.80 2.58 -50.25
CA ALA A 422 50.00 1.86 -50.70
C ALA A 422 50.31 0.66 -49.78
N GLN A 423 50.25 0.82 -48.48
CA GLN A 423 50.39 -0.29 -47.51
C GLN A 423 49.36 -1.40 -47.75
N ALA A 424 48.08 -1.04 -47.89
CA ALA A 424 46.99 -1.98 -48.12
C ALA A 424 47.17 -2.78 -49.45
N ILE A 425 47.82 -2.15 -50.47
CA ILE A 425 48.16 -2.80 -51.72
C ILE A 425 49.28 -3.82 -51.53
N LEU A 426 50.33 -3.44 -50.76
CA LEU A 426 51.45 -4.35 -50.46
C LEU A 426 51.03 -5.54 -49.64
N ASP A 427 50.09 -5.38 -48.72
CA ASP A 427 49.50 -6.45 -47.89
C ASP A 427 48.47 -7.31 -48.61
N MET A 428 48.15 -6.94 -49.89
CA MET A 428 47.10 -7.63 -50.66
C MET A 428 47.55 -9.01 -51.12
N ARG A 429 46.72 -10.05 -50.86
CA ARG A 429 46.96 -11.41 -51.33
C ARG A 429 46.60 -11.56 -52.80
N LEU A 430 47.44 -12.24 -53.58
CA LEU A 430 47.25 -12.49 -55.03
C LEU A 430 45.86 -13.02 -55.41
N ARG A 431 45.17 -13.75 -54.49
CA ARG A 431 43.79 -14.26 -54.72
C ARG A 431 42.79 -13.12 -54.95
N ARG A 432 43.04 -11.90 -54.41
CA ARG A 432 42.15 -10.75 -54.57
C ARG A 432 42.23 -10.03 -55.92
N LEU A 433 43.12 -10.49 -56.80
CA LEU A 433 43.29 -9.97 -58.14
C LEU A 433 42.37 -10.62 -59.21
N THR A 434 41.48 -11.51 -58.80
CA THR A 434 40.55 -12.17 -59.73
C THR A 434 39.35 -11.27 -60.06
N GLY A 435 38.80 -11.39 -61.28
CA GLY A 435 37.66 -10.57 -61.72
C GLY A 435 36.44 -10.63 -60.77
N LEU A 436 36.18 -11.78 -60.16
CA LEU A 436 35.10 -11.95 -59.18
C LEU A 436 35.31 -11.12 -57.88
N GLU A 437 36.58 -10.89 -57.49
CA GLU A 437 36.91 -10.03 -56.36
C GLU A 437 36.84 -8.54 -56.72
N ARG A 438 37.05 -8.18 -57.99
CA ARG A 438 36.84 -6.80 -58.47
C ARG A 438 35.40 -6.35 -58.30
N ASP A 439 34.42 -7.20 -58.72
CA ASP A 439 33.00 -6.88 -58.60
C ASP A 439 32.61 -6.73 -57.14
N LYS A 440 33.18 -7.53 -56.22
CA LYS A 440 32.95 -7.42 -54.78
C LYS A 440 33.51 -6.12 -54.17
N ILE A 441 34.71 -5.71 -54.56
CA ILE A 441 35.34 -4.47 -54.13
C ILE A 441 34.51 -3.25 -54.58
N GLU A 442 33.97 -3.31 -55.78
CA GLU A 442 33.15 -2.24 -56.33
C GLU A 442 31.78 -2.16 -55.65
N ALA A 443 31.16 -3.32 -55.40
CA ALA A 443 29.93 -3.41 -54.63
C ALA A 443 30.11 -2.89 -53.19
N GLU A 444 31.15 -3.35 -52.46
CA GLU A 444 31.49 -2.88 -51.11
C GLU A 444 31.74 -1.36 -51.09
N TYR A 445 32.42 -0.81 -52.06
CA TYR A 445 32.69 0.60 -52.16
C TYR A 445 31.44 1.44 -52.36
N ASN A 446 30.54 1.00 -53.24
CA ASN A 446 29.26 1.67 -53.49
C ASN A 446 28.32 1.60 -52.24
N GLU A 447 28.25 0.47 -51.57
CA GLU A 447 27.51 0.30 -50.32
C GLU A 447 28.06 1.26 -49.24
N LEU A 448 29.40 1.38 -49.13
CA LEU A 448 30.03 2.29 -48.19
C LEU A 448 29.76 3.78 -48.52
N LEU A 449 29.73 4.16 -49.79
CA LEU A 449 29.38 5.53 -50.17
C LEU A 449 27.96 5.89 -49.80
N ASN A 450 27.01 4.97 -50.01
CA ASN A 450 25.61 5.14 -49.55
C ASN A 450 25.55 5.29 -48.05
N TYR A 451 26.21 4.38 -47.30
CA TYR A 451 26.28 4.43 -45.84
C TYR A 451 26.95 5.71 -45.31
N ILE A 452 28.00 6.19 -45.94
CA ILE A 452 28.64 7.50 -45.62
C ILE A 452 27.67 8.65 -45.79
N SER A 453 26.90 8.67 -46.91
CA SER A 453 25.88 9.67 -47.15
C SER A 453 24.78 9.66 -46.10
N GLU A 454 24.31 8.49 -45.69
CA GLU A 454 23.31 8.30 -44.59
C GLU A 454 23.84 8.84 -43.25
N LEU A 455 25.10 8.49 -42.89
CA LEU A 455 25.73 8.95 -41.67
C LEU A 455 25.97 10.48 -41.66
N GLU A 456 26.32 11.06 -42.81
CA GLU A 456 26.48 12.50 -42.98
C GLU A 456 25.13 13.23 -42.87
N ALA A 457 24.07 12.68 -43.42
CA ALA A 457 22.70 13.21 -43.28
C ALA A 457 22.23 13.21 -41.80
N ILE A 458 22.51 12.15 -41.04
CA ILE A 458 22.18 12.09 -39.59
C ILE A 458 22.96 13.17 -38.79
N LEU A 459 24.22 13.45 -39.19
CA LEU A 459 25.02 14.45 -38.49
C LEU A 459 24.69 15.90 -38.90
N ALA A 460 24.14 16.11 -40.10
CA ALA A 460 23.78 17.41 -40.63
C ALA A 460 22.45 17.95 -40.08
N ASP A 461 21.53 17.10 -39.76
CA ASP A 461 20.19 17.46 -39.33
C ASP A 461 19.85 16.86 -37.94
N GLU A 462 19.54 17.72 -36.96
CA GLU A 462 19.16 17.35 -35.59
C GLU A 462 17.87 16.54 -35.56
N GLU A 463 16.88 16.81 -36.44
CA GLU A 463 15.63 16.07 -36.47
C GLU A 463 15.82 14.64 -36.97
N VAL A 464 16.72 14.44 -37.98
CA VAL A 464 17.10 13.12 -38.44
C VAL A 464 17.77 12.31 -37.32
N LEU A 465 18.63 12.95 -36.53
CA LEU A 465 19.30 12.35 -35.38
C LEU A 465 18.26 11.99 -34.28
N LEU A 466 17.31 12.90 -34.00
CA LEU A 466 16.23 12.63 -33.04
C LEU A 466 15.33 11.50 -33.51
N GLN A 467 15.04 11.42 -34.81
CA GLN A 467 14.23 10.32 -35.34
C GLN A 467 14.93 8.96 -35.12
N LEU A 468 16.24 8.90 -35.35
CA LEU A 468 17.03 7.70 -35.06
C LEU A 468 16.97 7.31 -33.57
N VAL A 469 17.05 8.29 -32.66
CA VAL A 469 16.87 8.05 -31.21
C VAL A 469 15.48 7.50 -30.91
N ARG A 470 14.43 8.03 -31.53
CA ARG A 470 13.05 7.56 -31.36
C ARG A 470 12.88 6.12 -31.84
N ASP A 471 13.45 5.81 -32.99
CA ASP A 471 13.36 4.45 -33.58
C ASP A 471 14.07 3.43 -32.68
N GLU A 472 15.24 3.76 -32.17
CA GLU A 472 15.99 2.90 -31.25
C GLU A 472 15.29 2.71 -29.90
N LEU A 473 14.67 3.74 -29.35
CA LEU A 473 13.86 3.64 -28.13
C LEU A 473 12.61 2.79 -28.37
N THR A 474 11.97 2.94 -29.52
CA THR A 474 10.81 2.12 -29.90
C THR A 474 11.19 0.66 -30.00
N GLU A 475 12.34 0.32 -30.62
CA GLU A 475 12.87 -1.04 -30.66
C GLU A 475 13.02 -1.64 -29.24
N ILE A 476 13.55 -0.86 -28.29
CA ILE A 476 13.74 -1.30 -26.91
C ILE A 476 12.41 -1.50 -26.20
N ARG A 477 11.44 -0.58 -26.37
CA ARG A 477 10.09 -0.71 -25.84
C ARG A 477 9.43 -2.00 -26.33
N ASP A 478 9.48 -2.24 -27.63
CA ASP A 478 8.79 -3.38 -28.24
C ASP A 478 9.46 -4.73 -27.87
N ARG A 479 10.73 -4.71 -27.49
CA ARG A 479 11.49 -5.90 -27.12
C ARG A 479 11.52 -6.20 -25.62
N PHE A 480 11.49 -5.19 -24.75
CA PHE A 480 11.66 -5.31 -23.31
C PHE A 480 10.50 -4.73 -22.50
N GLY A 481 9.57 -4.05 -23.15
CA GLY A 481 8.37 -3.53 -22.50
C GLY A 481 7.50 -4.67 -21.96
N ASP A 482 6.89 -4.43 -20.82
CA ASP A 482 5.94 -5.31 -20.15
C ASP A 482 4.79 -4.50 -19.55
N ASP A 483 3.77 -5.21 -19.07
CA ASP A 483 2.62 -4.58 -18.44
C ASP A 483 2.99 -4.02 -17.06
N ARG A 484 2.25 -2.98 -16.64
CA ARG A 484 2.33 -2.40 -15.30
C ARG A 484 1.99 -3.47 -14.25
N ARG A 485 2.79 -3.55 -13.19
CA ARG A 485 2.57 -4.47 -12.06
C ARG A 485 1.80 -3.81 -10.93
N THR A 486 2.14 -2.55 -10.62
CA THR A 486 1.52 -1.80 -9.52
C THR A 486 0.25 -1.10 -10.00
N GLU A 487 -0.88 -1.40 -9.38
CA GLU A 487 -2.15 -0.73 -9.65
C GLU A 487 -2.23 0.62 -8.94
N ILE A 488 -2.69 1.65 -9.65
CA ILE A 488 -2.92 2.98 -9.08
C ILE A 488 -4.43 3.15 -8.87
N GLN A 489 -4.86 3.13 -7.61
CA GLN A 489 -6.25 3.38 -7.25
C GLN A 489 -6.54 4.88 -7.27
N LEU A 490 -7.47 5.26 -8.15
CA LEU A 490 -7.99 6.63 -8.26
C LEU A 490 -8.99 6.84 -7.12
N GLY A 491 -8.63 7.62 -6.15
CA GLY A 491 -9.38 7.89 -4.94
C GLY A 491 -8.36 7.97 -3.81
N GLY A 492 -8.06 9.17 -3.36
CA GLY A 492 -7.06 9.39 -2.31
C GLY A 492 -7.52 8.73 -1.01
N PHE A 493 -6.58 8.39 -0.17
CA PHE A 493 -6.81 7.93 1.21
C PHE A 493 -7.61 8.94 2.06
N GLU A 494 -7.86 10.13 1.50
CA GLU A 494 -8.74 11.16 2.08
C GLU A 494 -10.20 11.06 1.58
N ASP A 495 -10.47 10.29 0.46
CA ASP A 495 -11.79 10.26 -0.19
C ASP A 495 -12.44 8.86 -0.27
N LEU A 496 -11.72 7.77 0.03
CA LEU A 496 -12.30 6.43 0.19
C LEU A 496 -12.15 6.03 1.66
N GLU A 497 -13.04 6.53 2.48
CA GLU A 497 -13.32 5.89 3.75
C GLU A 497 -13.87 4.49 3.42
N ASP A 498 -13.51 3.48 4.21
CA ASP A 498 -14.02 2.10 4.13
C ASP A 498 -15.57 2.04 4.12
N GLU A 499 -16.19 3.17 4.31
CA GLU A 499 -17.59 3.48 4.34
C GLU A 499 -18.27 3.30 2.98
N ASP A 500 -17.58 3.66 1.86
CA ASP A 500 -18.14 3.55 0.50
C ASP A 500 -18.26 2.09 0.02
N LEU A 501 -17.60 1.16 0.70
CA LEU A 501 -17.64 -0.27 0.38
C LEU A 501 -18.63 -1.05 1.26
N ILE A 502 -19.25 -0.39 2.24
CA ILE A 502 -20.19 -1.00 3.18
C ILE A 502 -21.60 -0.48 2.84
N PRO A 503 -22.56 -1.35 2.58
CA PRO A 503 -23.93 -0.90 2.29
C PRO A 503 -24.49 -0.07 3.45
N GLU A 504 -25.13 1.06 3.10
CA GLU A 504 -25.83 1.88 4.07
C GLU A 504 -27.12 1.18 4.50
N GLU A 505 -27.14 0.64 5.72
CA GLU A 505 -28.25 -0.10 6.31
C GLU A 505 -28.63 0.50 7.66
N GLN A 506 -29.90 0.44 7.99
CA GLN A 506 -30.36 0.74 9.33
C GLN A 506 -30.07 -0.44 10.27
N ILE A 507 -29.27 -0.18 11.31
CA ILE A 507 -28.83 -1.19 12.28
C ILE A 507 -29.26 -0.82 13.68
N VAL A 508 -29.41 -1.86 14.51
CA VAL A 508 -29.59 -1.75 15.97
C VAL A 508 -28.32 -2.20 16.65
N ILE A 509 -27.69 -1.32 17.40
CA ILE A 509 -26.58 -1.66 18.28
C ILE A 509 -27.14 -1.91 19.68
N THR A 510 -26.83 -3.09 20.22
CA THR A 510 -27.21 -3.52 21.55
C THR A 510 -25.99 -3.59 22.46
N LEU A 511 -26.06 -2.97 23.63
CA LEU A 511 -25.01 -2.97 24.66
C LEU A 511 -25.57 -3.63 25.94
N SER A 512 -24.83 -4.57 26.52
CA SER A 512 -25.18 -5.15 27.83
C SER A 512 -24.58 -4.37 29.00
N HIS A 513 -25.05 -4.61 30.22
CA HIS A 513 -24.53 -3.99 31.44
C HIS A 513 -23.04 -4.32 31.67
N ASN A 514 -22.61 -5.50 31.30
CA ASN A 514 -21.21 -5.94 31.38
C ASN A 514 -20.38 -5.58 30.14
N ASN A 515 -20.80 -4.55 29.38
CA ASN A 515 -20.09 -4.01 28.22
C ASN A 515 -19.87 -5.03 27.09
N TYR A 516 -20.88 -5.91 26.79
CA TYR A 516 -20.91 -6.67 25.54
C TYR A 516 -21.70 -5.91 24.48
N ILE A 517 -21.16 -5.83 23.27
CA ILE A 517 -21.74 -5.08 22.15
C ILE A 517 -21.92 -5.95 20.92
N LYS A 518 -22.99 -5.72 20.16
CA LYS A 518 -23.22 -6.28 18.83
C LYS A 518 -24.14 -5.38 18.03
N ARG A 519 -24.15 -5.57 16.70
CA ARG A 519 -25.14 -4.96 15.81
C ARG A 519 -26.01 -6.02 15.13
N LEU A 520 -27.20 -5.60 14.72
CA LEU A 520 -28.17 -6.38 13.95
C LEU A 520 -28.93 -5.45 13.01
N PRO A 521 -29.33 -5.89 11.81
CA PRO A 521 -30.28 -5.14 10.99
C PRO A 521 -31.61 -4.92 11.72
N VAL A 522 -32.22 -3.74 11.57
CA VAL A 522 -33.53 -3.41 12.20
C VAL A 522 -34.60 -4.41 11.80
N SER A 523 -34.58 -4.91 10.57
CA SER A 523 -35.51 -5.91 10.02
C SER A 523 -35.57 -7.25 10.82
N THR A 524 -34.54 -7.51 11.65
CA THR A 524 -34.48 -8.71 12.50
C THR A 524 -35.57 -8.69 13.62
N TYR A 525 -36.09 -7.51 13.97
CA TYR A 525 -37.09 -7.33 15.04
C TYR A 525 -38.45 -7.04 14.41
N ARG A 526 -39.39 -8.01 14.51
CA ARG A 526 -40.80 -7.88 14.02
C ARG A 526 -41.63 -7.08 15.00
N ALA A 527 -42.52 -6.22 14.49
CA ALA A 527 -43.52 -5.54 15.32
C ALA A 527 -44.47 -6.52 16.01
N GLN A 528 -44.84 -6.25 17.25
CA GLN A 528 -45.75 -7.08 18.09
C GLN A 528 -46.82 -6.20 18.73
N ASN A 529 -48.04 -6.77 18.91
CA ASN A 529 -49.13 -6.06 19.58
C ASN A 529 -48.88 -5.87 21.09
N ARG A 530 -49.48 -4.85 21.66
CA ARG A 530 -49.44 -4.54 23.09
C ARG A 530 -49.77 -5.75 23.98
N GLY A 531 -48.95 -6.03 25.01
CA GLY A 531 -49.12 -7.15 25.92
C GLY A 531 -48.57 -8.48 25.41
N GLY A 532 -47.81 -8.50 24.31
CA GLY A 532 -47.06 -9.67 23.82
C GLY A 532 -45.97 -10.15 24.80
N ARG A 533 -45.41 -11.36 24.55
CA ARG A 533 -44.33 -11.93 25.37
C ARG A 533 -42.93 -11.50 24.94
N GLY A 534 -42.81 -10.82 23.80
CA GLY A 534 -41.52 -10.40 23.21
C GLY A 534 -40.70 -11.57 22.64
N VAL A 535 -39.55 -11.22 22.07
CA VAL A 535 -38.57 -12.19 21.56
C VAL A 535 -37.24 -11.95 22.24
N GLN A 536 -36.47 -13.03 22.44
CA GLN A 536 -35.13 -12.90 23.02
C GLN A 536 -34.18 -12.21 22.04
N GLY A 537 -33.69 -11.04 22.40
CA GLY A 537 -32.79 -10.21 21.56
C GLY A 537 -31.29 -10.47 21.77
N MET A 538 -30.92 -11.00 22.94
CA MET A 538 -29.54 -11.31 23.32
C MET A 538 -29.49 -12.40 24.36
N ASN A 539 -28.57 -13.36 24.27
CA ASN A 539 -28.28 -14.25 25.39
C ASN A 539 -27.28 -13.52 26.31
N THR A 540 -27.70 -13.31 27.55
CA THR A 540 -26.85 -12.69 28.56
C THR A 540 -26.18 -13.75 29.44
N LEU A 541 -25.12 -13.43 30.11
CA LEU A 541 -24.49 -14.22 31.17
C LEU A 541 -25.38 -14.15 32.42
N GLU A 542 -25.18 -15.06 33.39
CA GLU A 542 -25.79 -14.91 34.71
C GLU A 542 -25.45 -13.53 35.28
N GLU A 543 -26.43 -12.76 35.73
CA GLU A 543 -26.34 -11.40 36.23
C GLU A 543 -26.03 -10.28 35.17
N ASP A 544 -26.09 -10.55 33.86
CA ASP A 544 -25.95 -9.53 32.81
C ASP A 544 -27.30 -9.25 32.13
N PHE A 545 -27.52 -8.02 31.66
CA PHE A 545 -28.75 -7.61 30.96
C PHE A 545 -28.47 -6.52 29.93
N VAL A 546 -29.34 -6.37 28.94
CA VAL A 546 -29.24 -5.30 27.95
C VAL A 546 -29.46 -3.95 28.63
N SER A 547 -28.45 -3.11 28.64
CA SER A 547 -28.51 -1.78 29.24
C SER A 547 -28.91 -0.70 28.27
N GLN A 548 -28.49 -0.80 27.00
CA GLN A 548 -28.79 0.22 25.99
C GLN A 548 -28.99 -0.38 24.61
N LEU A 549 -29.79 0.33 23.81
CA LEU A 549 -30.08 0.03 22.43
C LEU A 549 -30.14 1.35 21.67
N VAL A 550 -29.46 1.41 20.50
CA VAL A 550 -29.40 2.60 19.64
C VAL A 550 -29.58 2.17 18.20
N THR A 551 -30.49 2.85 17.49
CA THR A 551 -30.71 2.68 16.05
C THR A 551 -29.97 3.75 15.27
N LEU A 552 -29.26 3.37 14.20
CA LEU A 552 -28.46 4.27 13.39
C LEU A 552 -28.16 3.64 12.02
N SER A 553 -27.66 4.45 11.08
CA SER A 553 -27.06 3.92 9.84
C SER A 553 -25.70 3.27 10.12
N THR A 554 -25.32 2.27 9.33
CA THR A 554 -23.96 1.69 9.32
C THR A 554 -22.88 2.78 9.21
N HIS A 555 -23.14 3.87 8.51
CA HIS A 555 -22.24 4.98 8.23
C HIS A 555 -22.23 6.07 9.32
N ASP A 556 -23.15 6.06 10.27
CA ASP A 556 -23.20 7.03 11.35
C ASP A 556 -22.06 6.81 12.36
N HIS A 557 -21.62 7.88 13.01
CA HIS A 557 -20.72 7.81 14.14
C HIS A 557 -21.48 7.42 15.42
N VAL A 558 -20.92 6.52 16.21
CA VAL A 558 -21.39 6.20 17.55
C VAL A 558 -20.43 6.78 18.56
N LEU A 559 -20.94 7.66 19.40
CA LEU A 559 -20.22 8.21 20.54
C LEU A 559 -20.59 7.42 21.80
N PHE A 560 -19.59 6.85 22.45
CA PHE A 560 -19.75 6.10 23.71
C PHE A 560 -19.30 6.98 24.87
N PHE A 561 -20.22 7.34 25.74
CA PHE A 561 -19.92 8.11 26.96
C PHE A 561 -19.88 7.18 28.16
N THR A 562 -18.84 7.30 28.98
CA THR A 562 -18.64 6.47 30.17
C THR A 562 -19.13 7.13 31.44
N ASN A 563 -19.40 6.33 32.49
CA ASN A 563 -19.71 6.80 33.82
C ASN A 563 -18.64 7.71 34.40
N LYS A 564 -17.37 7.55 33.98
CA LYS A 564 -16.23 8.43 34.35
C LYS A 564 -16.15 9.72 33.51
N GLY A 565 -17.12 9.97 32.62
CA GLY A 565 -17.20 11.18 31.80
C GLY A 565 -16.21 11.25 30.65
N ARG A 566 -15.73 10.14 30.16
CA ARG A 566 -14.95 10.05 28.92
C ARG A 566 -15.87 9.75 27.73
N VAL A 567 -15.36 10.02 26.54
CA VAL A 567 -16.05 9.73 25.28
C VAL A 567 -15.11 9.01 24.32
N TYR A 568 -15.63 7.97 23.68
CA TYR A 568 -15.01 7.18 22.62
C TYR A 568 -15.85 7.26 21.35
N LYS A 569 -15.26 6.97 20.19
CA LYS A 569 -15.94 7.05 18.89
C LYS A 569 -15.68 5.80 18.06
N LEU A 570 -16.73 5.25 17.46
CA LEU A 570 -16.70 4.22 16.40
C LEU A 570 -17.66 4.60 15.27
N LYS A 571 -17.49 4.01 14.10
CA LYS A 571 -18.52 3.96 13.06
C LYS A 571 -19.49 2.79 13.32
N GLY A 572 -20.74 2.91 12.87
CA GLY A 572 -21.74 1.84 13.04
C GLY A 572 -21.28 0.49 12.50
N TYR A 573 -20.63 0.49 11.34
CA TYR A 573 -20.11 -0.72 10.70
C TYR A 573 -18.91 -1.35 11.44
N GLU A 574 -18.17 -0.62 12.27
CA GLU A 574 -17.05 -1.14 13.07
C GLU A 574 -17.54 -2.05 14.21
N VAL A 575 -18.83 -1.98 14.56
CA VAL A 575 -19.45 -2.90 15.52
C VAL A 575 -19.82 -4.20 14.80
N PRO A 576 -19.35 -5.39 15.28
CA PRO A 576 -19.55 -6.64 14.55
C PRO A 576 -21.02 -7.06 14.51
N GLU A 577 -21.42 -7.53 13.32
CA GLU A 577 -22.73 -8.17 13.11
C GLU A 577 -22.72 -9.60 13.65
N LEU A 578 -23.66 -9.93 14.50
CA LEU A 578 -23.73 -11.22 15.14
C LEU A 578 -25.19 -11.73 15.17
N SER A 579 -25.37 -13.02 15.37
CA SER A 579 -26.70 -13.57 15.44
C SER A 579 -27.51 -12.97 16.60
N ARG A 580 -28.86 -12.94 16.46
CA ARG A 580 -29.75 -12.38 17.47
C ARG A 580 -29.56 -13.01 18.88
N GLN A 581 -29.27 -14.29 18.97
CA GLN A 581 -29.05 -15.00 20.23
C GLN A 581 -27.63 -14.91 20.80
N SER A 582 -26.66 -14.35 20.08
CA SER A 582 -25.29 -14.22 20.58
C SER A 582 -25.20 -13.22 21.73
N LYS A 583 -24.21 -13.40 22.61
CA LYS A 583 -23.93 -12.48 23.73
C LYS A 583 -23.20 -11.20 23.33
N GLY A 584 -22.81 -11.06 22.08
CA GLY A 584 -21.95 -9.94 21.65
C GLY A 584 -20.46 -10.18 21.92
N ILE A 585 -19.65 -9.17 21.61
CA ILE A 585 -18.23 -9.12 21.94
C ILE A 585 -17.99 -8.11 23.06
N PRO A 586 -16.95 -8.26 23.90
CA PRO A 586 -16.57 -7.23 24.86
C PRO A 586 -16.22 -5.92 24.15
N VAL A 587 -16.75 -4.79 24.61
CA VAL A 587 -16.51 -3.47 24.01
C VAL A 587 -15.03 -3.09 24.05
N VAL A 588 -14.25 -3.60 25.01
CA VAL A 588 -12.79 -3.41 25.07
C VAL A 588 -12.04 -3.92 23.84
N ASN A 589 -12.65 -4.79 23.03
CA ASN A 589 -12.11 -5.25 21.75
C ASN A 589 -12.27 -4.19 20.63
N ALA A 590 -13.19 -3.24 20.80
CA ALA A 590 -13.47 -2.18 19.83
C ALA A 590 -12.93 -0.82 20.28
N ILE A 591 -12.94 -0.50 21.58
CA ILE A 591 -12.46 0.76 22.16
C ILE A 591 -11.58 0.51 23.39
N GLU A 592 -10.58 1.38 23.61
CA GLU A 592 -9.62 1.26 24.74
C GLU A 592 -10.24 1.84 26.02
N LEU A 593 -11.13 1.10 26.70
CA LEU A 593 -11.67 1.49 28.00
C LEU A 593 -10.62 1.40 29.10
N GLU A 594 -10.62 2.37 30.01
CA GLU A 594 -9.84 2.28 31.26
C GLU A 594 -10.47 1.27 32.23
N ASN A 595 -9.68 0.81 33.21
CA ASN A 595 -10.21 -0.08 34.25
C ASN A 595 -11.40 0.57 34.98
N ASP A 596 -12.46 -0.21 35.22
CA ASP A 596 -13.71 0.21 35.90
C ASP A 596 -14.53 1.28 35.15
N GLU A 597 -14.33 1.46 33.82
CA GLU A 597 -15.23 2.27 33.00
C GLU A 597 -16.41 1.43 32.50
N ILE A 598 -17.62 1.99 32.64
CA ILE A 598 -18.87 1.44 32.14
C ILE A 598 -19.47 2.47 31.17
N ILE A 599 -19.99 2.00 30.03
CA ILE A 599 -20.65 2.89 29.06
C ILE A 599 -22.02 3.26 29.62
N SER A 600 -22.22 4.56 29.86
CA SER A 600 -23.46 5.14 30.36
C SER A 600 -24.42 5.54 29.26
N THR A 601 -23.91 5.99 28.09
CA THR A 601 -24.74 6.45 26.98
C THR A 601 -24.07 6.22 25.65
N MET A 602 -24.84 5.72 24.67
CA MET A 602 -24.48 5.68 23.27
C MET A 602 -25.29 6.72 22.48
N ILE A 603 -24.64 7.48 21.59
CA ILE A 603 -25.32 8.46 20.73
C ILE A 603 -24.87 8.26 19.30
N ALA A 604 -25.83 8.13 18.40
CA ALA A 604 -25.61 8.18 16.96
C ALA A 604 -25.49 9.63 16.50
N VAL A 605 -24.45 9.93 15.70
CA VAL A 605 -24.19 11.27 15.14
C VAL A 605 -23.81 11.12 13.68
N LYS A 606 -24.53 11.79 12.80
CA LYS A 606 -24.26 11.75 11.36
C LYS A 606 -23.06 12.62 10.98
N ASP A 607 -23.00 13.85 11.48
CA ASP A 607 -21.91 14.81 11.20
C ASP A 607 -21.39 15.41 12.52
N LEU A 608 -20.08 15.19 12.79
CA LEU A 608 -19.39 15.66 13.98
C LEU A 608 -18.84 17.09 13.85
N GLU A 609 -18.76 17.65 12.65
CA GLU A 609 -18.18 18.97 12.38
C GLU A 609 -19.23 20.09 12.41
N SER A 610 -20.50 19.74 12.54
CA SER A 610 -21.60 20.72 12.65
C SER A 610 -21.38 21.72 13.79
N GLU A 611 -21.34 23.00 13.46
CA GLU A 611 -21.22 24.10 14.43
C GLU A 611 -22.56 24.43 15.10
N ASP A 612 -23.66 24.05 14.51
CA ASP A 612 -25.03 24.35 14.96
C ASP A 612 -25.57 23.33 15.97
N ASN A 613 -24.86 22.20 16.17
CA ASN A 613 -25.29 21.13 17.04
C ASN A 613 -24.54 21.14 18.37
N PHE A 614 -25.24 20.76 19.45
CA PHE A 614 -24.71 20.71 20.80
C PHE A 614 -24.99 19.36 21.44
N LEU A 615 -24.15 19.00 22.41
CA LEU A 615 -24.38 17.88 23.32
C LEU A 615 -24.80 18.41 24.68
N VAL A 616 -25.95 17.93 25.17
CA VAL A 616 -26.44 18.23 26.51
C VAL A 616 -26.26 17.02 27.39
N PHE A 617 -25.59 17.17 28.49
CA PHE A 617 -25.21 16.13 29.46
C PHE A 617 -26.07 16.29 30.73
N ALA A 618 -26.50 15.17 31.32
CA ALA A 618 -27.11 15.14 32.64
C ALA A 618 -26.45 14.13 33.55
N THR A 619 -26.22 14.49 34.78
CA THR A 619 -25.63 13.63 35.80
C THR A 619 -26.68 13.12 36.78
N LYS A 620 -26.40 12.04 37.49
CA LYS A 620 -27.24 11.38 38.49
C LYS A 620 -27.70 12.34 39.54
N ARG A 621 -26.87 13.30 39.95
CA ARG A 621 -27.20 14.33 40.96
C ARG A 621 -27.83 15.62 40.39
N GLY A 622 -28.26 15.59 39.13
CA GLY A 622 -29.04 16.66 38.52
C GLY A 622 -28.20 17.87 38.04
N VAL A 623 -26.91 17.68 37.75
CA VAL A 623 -26.08 18.67 37.08
C VAL A 623 -26.28 18.49 35.56
N VAL A 624 -26.32 19.62 34.84
CA VAL A 624 -26.43 19.68 33.39
C VAL A 624 -25.33 20.50 32.77
N LYS A 625 -24.94 20.14 31.58
CA LYS A 625 -23.92 20.81 30.78
C LYS A 625 -24.30 20.81 29.31
N ARG A 626 -24.02 21.89 28.60
CA ARG A 626 -24.12 22.00 27.15
C ARG A 626 -22.74 22.26 26.56
N SER A 627 -22.37 21.55 25.51
CA SER A 627 -21.12 21.73 24.77
C SER A 627 -21.34 21.66 23.28
N ALA A 628 -20.65 22.45 22.47
CA ALA A 628 -20.71 22.35 21.01
C ALA A 628 -20.20 20.96 20.54
N LEU A 629 -20.88 20.37 19.55
CA LEU A 629 -20.55 19.06 18.99
C LEU A 629 -19.14 19.05 18.36
N SER A 630 -18.75 20.14 17.71
CA SER A 630 -17.42 20.31 17.10
C SER A 630 -16.24 20.12 18.08
N ASN A 631 -16.46 20.28 19.39
CA ASN A 631 -15.46 19.95 20.40
C ASN A 631 -15.10 18.46 20.46
N PHE A 632 -15.91 17.59 19.83
CA PHE A 632 -15.80 16.14 19.82
C PHE A 632 -15.46 15.55 18.43
N SER A 633 -15.16 16.37 17.43
CA SER A 633 -14.80 15.93 16.06
C SER A 633 -13.55 15.04 16.05
N ARG A 634 -12.53 15.36 16.84
CA ARG A 634 -11.28 14.61 16.96
C ARG A 634 -11.20 13.88 18.30
N ILE A 635 -11.54 12.59 18.30
CA ILE A 635 -11.44 11.69 19.44
C ILE A 635 -10.41 10.62 19.11
N ASN A 636 -9.37 10.50 19.97
CA ASN A 636 -8.35 9.45 19.83
C ASN A 636 -8.90 8.12 20.38
N ARG A 637 -8.28 6.98 20.04
CA ARG A 637 -8.69 5.64 20.50
C ARG A 637 -8.73 5.50 22.01
N ASN A 638 -7.83 6.18 22.74
CA ASN A 638 -7.82 6.21 24.22
C ASN A 638 -8.89 7.14 24.81
N GLY A 639 -9.84 7.60 24.00
CA GLY A 639 -10.91 8.48 24.42
C GLY A 639 -10.49 9.90 24.79
N LYS A 640 -11.47 10.73 25.10
CA LYS A 640 -11.31 12.10 25.59
C LYS A 640 -12.21 12.39 26.78
N ILE A 641 -11.79 13.25 27.70
CA ILE A 641 -12.66 13.73 28.78
C ILE A 641 -13.79 14.56 28.17
N ALA A 642 -15.04 14.17 28.40
CA ALA A 642 -16.23 14.85 27.93
C ALA A 642 -16.85 15.74 28.99
N ILE A 643 -16.80 15.37 30.26
CA ILE A 643 -17.29 16.13 31.42
C ILE A 643 -16.43 15.80 32.65
N SER A 644 -16.20 16.76 33.53
CA SER A 644 -15.62 16.52 34.87
C SER A 644 -16.70 16.54 35.92
N PHE A 645 -16.63 15.64 36.89
CA PHE A 645 -17.63 15.51 37.93
C PHE A 645 -17.25 16.27 39.20
N ARG A 646 -18.27 16.52 40.03
CA ARG A 646 -18.11 16.78 41.46
C ARG A 646 -18.01 15.43 42.18
N GLU A 647 -17.57 15.43 43.42
CA GLU A 647 -17.46 14.22 44.23
C GLU A 647 -18.77 13.41 44.22
N ASP A 648 -18.65 12.10 44.02
CA ASP A 648 -19.74 11.09 43.99
C ASP A 648 -20.89 11.34 42.98
N ASP A 649 -20.59 11.86 41.77
CA ASP A 649 -21.58 12.00 40.69
C ASP A 649 -21.19 11.18 39.48
N GLU A 650 -22.17 10.78 38.68
CA GLU A 650 -22.04 9.94 37.52
C GLU A 650 -22.80 10.51 36.31
N LEU A 651 -22.32 10.26 35.09
CA LEU A 651 -23.05 10.61 33.88
C LEU A 651 -24.20 9.61 33.65
N ILE A 652 -25.43 10.11 33.49
CA ILE A 652 -26.61 9.30 33.22
C ILE A 652 -26.97 9.32 31.75
N ALA A 653 -27.05 10.48 31.13
CA ALA A 653 -27.48 10.60 29.76
C ALA A 653 -26.84 11.79 29.05
N VAL A 654 -26.72 11.65 27.73
CA VAL A 654 -26.31 12.72 26.82
C VAL A 654 -27.32 12.77 25.67
N ARG A 655 -27.64 13.99 25.16
CA ARG A 655 -28.54 14.19 24.01
C ARG A 655 -27.92 15.19 23.05
N LEU A 656 -28.17 14.94 21.76
CA LEU A 656 -27.83 15.86 20.67
C LEU A 656 -28.96 16.89 20.54
N THR A 657 -28.60 18.17 20.40
CA THR A 657 -29.56 19.29 20.29
C THR A 657 -29.11 20.31 19.25
N SER A 658 -30.08 21.12 18.72
CA SER A 658 -29.82 22.20 17.77
C SER A 658 -29.70 23.59 18.46
N GLY A 659 -29.84 23.64 19.77
CA GLY A 659 -29.70 24.87 20.53
C GLY A 659 -31.02 25.64 20.78
N GLN A 660 -32.14 25.17 20.23
CA GLN A 660 -33.45 25.84 20.33
C GLN A 660 -34.51 24.99 21.02
N GLU A 661 -34.16 23.82 21.55
CA GLU A 661 -35.06 22.89 22.19
C GLU A 661 -35.32 23.23 23.67
N ASP A 662 -36.35 22.58 24.21
CA ASP A 662 -36.59 22.52 25.63
C ASP A 662 -35.99 21.27 26.24
N ILE A 663 -35.28 21.40 27.31
CA ILE A 663 -34.63 20.31 28.02
C ILE A 663 -35.61 19.74 29.05
N LEU A 664 -35.79 18.43 29.07
CA LEU A 664 -36.60 17.65 30.00
C LEU A 664 -35.69 16.77 30.86
N ILE A 665 -35.79 16.89 32.17
CA ILE A 665 -35.04 16.05 33.11
C ILE A 665 -36.05 15.36 34.02
N GLY A 666 -36.02 14.02 34.00
CA GLY A 666 -36.90 13.20 34.81
C GLY A 666 -36.18 12.45 35.94
N THR A 667 -36.89 12.19 37.05
CA THR A 667 -36.35 11.49 38.21
C THR A 667 -37.08 10.17 38.50
N ALA A 668 -36.40 9.26 39.21
CA ALA A 668 -36.92 7.95 39.61
C ALA A 668 -38.25 8.06 40.40
N HIS A 669 -38.42 9.07 41.24
CA HIS A 669 -39.65 9.35 42.00
C HIS A 669 -40.64 10.21 41.20
N ALA A 670 -40.63 10.09 39.85
CA ALA A 670 -41.58 10.68 38.93
C ALA A 670 -41.71 12.22 39.05
N SER A 671 -40.64 12.95 39.24
CA SER A 671 -40.57 14.39 39.06
C SER A 671 -39.94 14.72 37.68
N LEU A 672 -40.51 15.75 36.99
CA LEU A 672 -39.98 16.21 35.71
C LEU A 672 -39.87 17.75 35.69
N ILE A 673 -38.76 18.23 35.19
CA ILE A 673 -38.54 19.68 34.96
C ILE A 673 -38.36 19.92 33.45
N ARG A 674 -39.05 20.99 32.95
CA ARG A 674 -38.88 21.47 31.54
C ARG A 674 -38.35 22.89 31.60
N PHE A 675 -37.27 23.18 30.82
CA PHE A 675 -36.69 24.53 30.74
C PHE A 675 -36.05 24.72 29.37
N PRO A 676 -35.94 25.99 28.82
CA PRO A 676 -35.34 26.24 27.53
C PRO A 676 -33.85 25.97 27.54
N GLU A 677 -33.35 25.33 26.49
CA GLU A 677 -31.93 25.08 26.29
C GLU A 677 -31.08 26.36 26.28
N SER A 678 -31.62 27.45 25.78
CA SER A 678 -30.98 28.78 25.75
C SER A 678 -30.51 29.29 27.11
N THR A 679 -31.06 28.75 28.21
CA THR A 679 -30.61 29.01 29.59
C THR A 679 -29.28 28.36 29.95
N LEU A 680 -28.79 27.45 29.10
CA LEU A 680 -27.49 26.79 29.23
C LEU A 680 -26.49 27.44 28.28
N ARG A 681 -25.49 28.14 28.83
CA ARG A 681 -24.37 28.61 28.02
C ARG A 681 -23.52 27.43 27.57
N PRO A 682 -23.03 27.41 26.30
CA PRO A 682 -22.06 26.43 25.86
C PRO A 682 -20.81 26.46 26.72
N LEU A 683 -20.38 25.31 27.22
CA LEU A 683 -19.21 25.16 28.09
C LEU A 683 -18.16 24.30 27.41
N GLY A 684 -16.89 24.55 27.74
CA GLY A 684 -15.79 23.75 27.29
C GLY A 684 -15.92 22.27 27.74
N ARG A 685 -15.24 21.38 27.05
CA ARG A 685 -15.33 19.92 27.20
C ARG A 685 -15.10 19.46 28.66
N THR A 686 -14.11 19.98 29.38
CA THR A 686 -13.74 19.57 30.74
C THR A 686 -14.53 20.26 31.87
N ALA A 687 -15.52 21.10 31.54
CA ALA A 687 -16.32 21.80 32.57
C ALA A 687 -17.26 20.83 33.31
N THR A 688 -17.58 21.09 34.57
CA THR A 688 -18.47 20.27 35.41
C THR A 688 -19.97 20.56 35.20
N GLY A 689 -20.33 21.65 34.57
CA GLY A 689 -21.73 22.02 34.34
C GLY A 689 -22.37 22.85 35.46
N VAL A 690 -23.68 23.01 35.39
CA VAL A 690 -24.53 23.81 36.26
C VAL A 690 -25.74 23.01 36.78
N LYS A 691 -26.38 23.45 37.86
CA LYS A 691 -27.57 22.75 38.39
C LYS A 691 -28.73 22.76 37.40
N GLY A 692 -29.23 21.59 37.00
CA GLY A 692 -30.37 21.37 36.11
C GLY A 692 -31.69 21.24 36.92
N ILE A 693 -31.71 20.33 37.90
CA ILE A 693 -32.86 20.05 38.76
C ILE A 693 -32.42 20.02 40.23
N THR A 694 -33.31 20.33 41.17
CA THR A 694 -33.10 20.12 42.59
C THR A 694 -33.85 18.84 43.02
N LEU A 695 -33.07 17.82 43.36
CA LEU A 695 -33.59 16.51 43.76
C LEU A 695 -34.18 16.56 45.18
N ARG A 696 -35.14 15.67 45.47
CA ARG A 696 -35.60 15.35 46.79
C ARG A 696 -34.65 14.35 47.45
N GLU A 697 -34.77 14.17 48.76
CA GLU A 697 -33.95 13.21 49.49
C GLU A 697 -34.22 11.77 48.95
N GLY A 698 -33.16 11.05 48.61
CA GLY A 698 -33.25 9.68 48.03
C GLY A 698 -33.69 9.62 46.58
N ASP A 699 -33.89 10.71 45.86
CA ASP A 699 -34.24 10.78 44.46
C ASP A 699 -33.00 10.96 43.55
N GLU A 700 -33.06 10.42 42.35
CA GLU A 700 -32.02 10.50 41.37
C GLU A 700 -32.56 10.79 39.95
N VAL A 701 -31.76 11.31 39.05
CA VAL A 701 -32.10 11.50 37.66
C VAL A 701 -32.02 10.16 36.93
N VAL A 702 -33.08 9.84 36.18
CA VAL A 702 -33.18 8.57 35.38
C VAL A 702 -33.31 8.86 33.88
N GLY A 703 -33.57 10.10 33.49
CA GLY A 703 -33.78 10.42 32.09
C GLY A 703 -33.48 11.91 31.77
N LEU A 704 -32.89 12.12 30.63
CA LEU A 704 -32.70 13.41 29.96
C LEU A 704 -33.26 13.25 28.55
N ASP A 705 -34.13 14.15 28.12
CA ASP A 705 -34.56 14.25 26.75
C ASP A 705 -34.85 15.70 26.34
N VAL A 706 -35.17 15.89 25.08
CA VAL A 706 -35.41 17.20 24.47
C VAL A 706 -36.79 17.22 23.80
N ALA A 707 -37.43 18.38 23.79
CA ALA A 707 -38.66 18.59 23.07
C ALA A 707 -38.52 19.86 22.19
N HIS A 708 -39.07 19.79 20.96
CA HIS A 708 -39.10 20.95 20.12
C HIS A 708 -40.16 21.96 20.60
N ALA A 709 -39.78 23.26 20.58
CA ALA A 709 -40.72 24.30 20.94
C ALA A 709 -41.92 24.29 19.97
N ASN A 710 -43.13 24.15 20.52
CA ASN A 710 -44.40 24.07 19.80
C ASN A 710 -44.64 22.77 19.00
N SER A 711 -43.97 21.68 19.30
CA SER A 711 -44.20 20.41 18.66
C SER A 711 -45.42 19.66 19.27
N ILE A 712 -45.89 18.64 18.55
CA ILE A 712 -46.88 17.69 19.00
C ILE A 712 -46.30 16.60 19.91
N ASP A 713 -45.06 16.75 20.32
CA ASP A 713 -44.31 15.78 21.11
C ASP A 713 -45.04 15.44 22.41
N GLU A 714 -44.99 14.18 22.79
CA GLU A 714 -45.51 13.64 24.04
C GLU A 714 -44.37 13.10 24.89
N VAL A 715 -44.51 13.22 26.21
CA VAL A 715 -43.60 12.60 27.14
C VAL A 715 -44.08 11.17 27.45
N LEU A 716 -43.28 10.20 27.01
CA LEU A 716 -43.43 8.81 27.40
C LEU A 716 -42.77 8.58 28.77
N VAL A 717 -43.46 7.93 29.66
CA VAL A 717 -42.99 7.50 30.98
C VAL A 717 -43.15 6.00 31.08
N VAL A 718 -42.08 5.26 31.35
CA VAL A 718 -42.10 3.80 31.57
C VAL A 718 -41.56 3.47 32.96
N THR A 719 -42.19 2.52 33.65
CA THR A 719 -41.84 2.12 35.02
C THR A 719 -41.29 0.69 35.07
N GLU A 720 -40.62 0.36 36.18
CA GLU A 720 -39.95 -0.92 36.43
C GLU A 720 -40.86 -2.14 36.15
N ASN A 721 -42.14 -2.05 36.55
CA ASN A 721 -43.07 -3.17 36.43
C ASN A 721 -43.82 -3.18 35.07
N GLY A 722 -43.29 -2.53 34.04
CA GLY A 722 -43.77 -2.58 32.66
C GLY A 722 -45.07 -1.79 32.41
N TYR A 723 -45.35 -0.76 33.20
CA TYR A 723 -46.42 0.19 32.96
C TYR A 723 -45.85 1.46 32.29
N GLY A 724 -46.68 2.04 31.42
CA GLY A 724 -46.29 3.28 30.77
C GLY A 724 -47.45 4.10 30.25
N LYS A 725 -47.20 5.32 29.84
CA LYS A 725 -48.17 6.24 29.30
C LYS A 725 -47.53 7.36 28.50
N ARG A 726 -48.30 7.98 27.62
CA ARG A 726 -47.91 9.22 26.94
C ARG A 726 -48.65 10.41 27.57
N THR A 727 -48.02 11.56 27.62
CA THR A 727 -48.58 12.81 28.13
C THR A 727 -48.07 13.97 27.23
N PRO A 728 -48.95 14.85 26.71
CA PRO A 728 -48.49 15.98 25.90
C PRO A 728 -47.43 16.84 26.61
N VAL A 729 -46.36 17.21 25.90
CA VAL A 729 -45.29 18.04 26.44
C VAL A 729 -45.84 19.39 27.00
N ASN A 730 -46.94 19.90 26.42
CA ASN A 730 -47.57 21.12 26.83
C ASN A 730 -48.23 21.07 28.22
N ASP A 731 -48.52 19.87 28.75
CA ASP A 731 -48.97 19.68 30.15
C ASP A 731 -47.84 19.97 31.15
N TYR A 732 -46.57 20.03 30.73
CA TYR A 732 -45.41 20.35 31.52
C TYR A 732 -45.05 21.80 31.31
N ARG A 733 -45.33 22.62 32.36
CA ARG A 733 -45.02 24.08 32.30
C ARG A 733 -43.55 24.34 32.11
N LEU A 734 -43.24 25.30 31.25
CA LEU A 734 -41.89 25.86 31.13
C LEU A 734 -41.51 26.50 32.43
N SER A 735 -40.30 26.22 32.95
CA SER A 735 -39.80 26.75 34.24
C SER A 735 -38.34 27.15 34.14
N ASN A 736 -37.83 27.81 35.15
CA ASN A 736 -36.43 28.11 35.25
C ASN A 736 -35.66 26.84 35.65
N ARG A 737 -34.46 26.68 35.09
CA ARG A 737 -33.48 25.67 35.42
C ARG A 737 -33.22 25.61 36.95
N GLY A 738 -32.96 24.41 37.51
CA GLY A 738 -32.62 24.24 38.94
C GLY A 738 -33.83 24.18 39.90
N GLY A 739 -35.09 24.20 39.39
CA GLY A 739 -36.30 23.98 40.17
C GLY A 739 -36.46 22.50 40.61
N LYS A 740 -37.51 22.22 41.44
CA LYS A 740 -37.84 20.82 41.93
C LYS A 740 -38.63 19.96 40.94
N GLY A 741 -38.98 20.50 39.76
CA GLY A 741 -39.84 19.86 38.81
C GLY A 741 -41.31 19.72 39.28
N ILE A 742 -42.12 19.04 38.44
CA ILE A 742 -43.51 18.76 38.69
C ILE A 742 -43.77 17.26 38.58
N LYS A 743 -44.81 16.74 39.21
CA LYS A 743 -45.15 15.30 39.17
C LYS A 743 -45.52 14.83 37.76
N THR A 744 -44.89 13.77 37.28
CA THR A 744 -45.15 13.17 35.98
C THR A 744 -45.91 11.82 36.02
N ALA A 745 -45.83 11.07 37.11
CA ALA A 745 -46.60 9.85 37.33
C ALA A 745 -46.95 9.68 38.81
N THR A 746 -47.95 8.85 39.12
CA THR A 746 -48.21 8.39 40.50
C THR A 746 -47.52 7.04 40.66
N ILE A 747 -46.47 6.99 41.48
CA ILE A 747 -45.74 5.79 41.86
C ILE A 747 -46.54 5.00 42.90
N THR A 748 -46.66 3.68 42.72
CA THR A 748 -47.29 2.72 43.62
C THR A 748 -46.53 1.40 43.55
N GLU A 749 -46.72 0.50 44.52
CA GLU A 749 -46.12 -0.86 44.48
C GLU A 749 -46.42 -1.61 43.18
N ARG A 750 -47.55 -1.29 42.53
CA ARG A 750 -48.01 -1.96 41.31
C ARG A 750 -47.14 -1.60 40.09
N ASN A 751 -46.76 -0.35 39.96
CA ASN A 751 -46.04 0.13 38.76
C ASN A 751 -44.53 0.33 38.99
N GLY A 752 -44.06 0.42 40.24
CA GLY A 752 -42.66 0.63 40.57
C GLY A 752 -42.15 2.03 40.23
N ASN A 753 -40.84 2.26 40.38
CA ASN A 753 -40.19 3.54 40.05
C ASN A 753 -40.16 3.79 38.55
N VAL A 754 -39.89 5.02 38.16
CA VAL A 754 -39.71 5.35 36.73
C VAL A 754 -38.30 4.93 36.31
N VAL A 755 -38.22 4.19 35.19
CA VAL A 755 -36.97 3.73 34.56
C VAL A 755 -36.61 4.58 33.35
N CYS A 756 -37.62 4.99 32.57
CA CYS A 756 -37.38 5.78 31.37
C CYS A 756 -38.35 6.96 31.25
N ILE A 757 -37.81 8.11 30.89
CA ILE A 757 -38.55 9.28 30.45
C ILE A 757 -37.93 9.75 29.12
N THR A 758 -38.73 9.74 28.05
CA THR A 758 -38.32 10.14 26.70
C THR A 758 -39.47 10.85 26.00
N THR A 759 -39.18 11.63 24.97
CA THR A 759 -40.18 12.27 24.10
C THR A 759 -40.53 11.34 22.95
N VAL A 760 -41.76 11.35 22.47
CA VAL A 760 -42.23 10.54 21.32
C VAL A 760 -43.18 11.38 20.46
N THR A 761 -43.24 11.11 19.17
CA THR A 761 -44.07 11.84 18.20
C THR A 761 -45.35 11.06 17.83
N GLY A 762 -45.40 9.76 17.99
CA GLY A 762 -46.53 8.91 17.59
C GLY A 762 -46.35 8.19 16.25
N GLU A 763 -45.28 8.52 15.52
CA GLU A 763 -44.88 7.87 14.23
C GLU A 763 -43.69 6.94 14.45
N GLU A 764 -43.39 6.57 15.67
CA GLU A 764 -42.19 5.81 16.06
C GLU A 764 -42.62 4.48 16.71
N ASP A 765 -41.75 3.50 16.58
CA ASP A 765 -41.83 2.28 17.37
C ASP A 765 -40.97 2.35 18.62
N LEU A 766 -41.38 1.65 19.62
CA LEU A 766 -40.72 1.55 20.91
C LEU A 766 -40.21 0.13 21.18
N MET A 767 -38.93 0.02 21.47
CA MET A 767 -38.33 -1.25 21.94
C MET A 767 -38.16 -1.21 23.45
N ILE A 768 -38.86 -2.07 24.15
CA ILE A 768 -38.76 -2.26 25.60
C ILE A 768 -37.94 -3.52 25.88
N VAL A 769 -36.89 -3.35 26.69
CA VAL A 769 -35.94 -4.42 27.03
C VAL A 769 -36.03 -4.74 28.52
N THR A 770 -36.11 -6.03 28.85
CA THR A 770 -36.13 -6.51 30.25
C THR A 770 -34.71 -6.92 30.71
N ASN A 771 -34.52 -7.02 32.05
CA ASN A 771 -33.32 -7.55 32.66
C ASN A 771 -32.94 -8.97 32.18
N ALA A 772 -33.93 -9.77 31.76
CA ALA A 772 -33.72 -11.12 31.21
C ALA A 772 -33.43 -11.13 29.68
N GLY A 773 -33.13 -9.97 29.05
CA GLY A 773 -32.85 -9.86 27.62
C GLY A 773 -34.06 -10.05 26.71
N VAL A 774 -35.27 -10.04 27.21
CA VAL A 774 -36.47 -10.08 26.38
C VAL A 774 -36.76 -8.71 25.82
N ILE A 775 -36.95 -8.63 24.48
CA ILE A 775 -37.25 -7.39 23.76
C ILE A 775 -38.66 -7.48 23.15
N ILE A 776 -39.44 -6.42 23.30
CA ILE A 776 -40.72 -6.24 22.60
C ILE A 776 -40.65 -4.92 21.79
N ARG A 777 -41.15 -4.95 20.55
CA ARG A 777 -41.38 -3.78 19.69
C ARG A 777 -42.86 -3.44 19.72
N LEU A 778 -43.20 -2.21 20.03
CA LEU A 778 -44.58 -1.69 20.15
C LEU A 778 -44.68 -0.40 19.34
N ASP A 779 -45.77 -0.23 18.62
CA ASP A 779 -46.14 1.05 18.05
C ASP A 779 -46.44 2.07 19.19
N VAL A 780 -45.84 3.23 19.12
CA VAL A 780 -46.10 4.32 20.10
C VAL A 780 -47.54 4.73 20.08
N ALA A 781 -48.22 4.72 18.92
CA ALA A 781 -49.66 5.05 18.80
C ALA A 781 -50.57 4.15 19.65
N ASP A 782 -50.18 2.89 19.89
CA ASP A 782 -50.92 1.94 20.74
C ASP A 782 -50.86 2.29 22.24
N ILE A 783 -49.96 3.15 22.68
CA ILE A 783 -49.82 3.54 24.07
C ILE A 783 -50.82 4.61 24.41
N SER A 784 -51.61 4.40 25.45
CA SER A 784 -52.67 5.34 25.86
C SER A 784 -52.13 6.70 26.27
N GLN A 785 -52.71 7.77 25.74
CA GLN A 785 -52.45 9.13 26.18
C GLN A 785 -53.18 9.40 27.50
N ASN A 786 -52.48 9.86 28.51
CA ASN A 786 -53.01 10.06 29.85
C ASN A 786 -52.44 11.35 30.48
N GLY A 787 -53.24 11.95 31.38
CA GLY A 787 -52.79 13.14 32.13
C GLY A 787 -51.58 12.83 33.04
N ARG A 788 -50.87 13.88 33.43
CA ARG A 788 -49.57 13.85 34.17
C ARG A 788 -49.58 12.93 35.38
N ALA A 789 -50.65 12.95 36.23
CA ALA A 789 -50.70 12.21 37.47
C ALA A 789 -51.15 10.75 37.33
N ALA A 790 -51.52 10.27 36.15
CA ALA A 790 -51.98 8.90 35.90
C ALA A 790 -50.89 7.86 36.14
N GLN A 791 -51.24 6.64 36.50
CA GLN A 791 -50.35 5.50 36.72
C GLN A 791 -49.88 4.84 35.44
N GLY A 792 -50.57 5.10 34.31
CA GLY A 792 -50.31 4.44 33.02
C GLY A 792 -51.01 3.10 32.84
N VAL A 793 -50.76 2.49 31.67
CA VAL A 793 -51.26 1.18 31.25
C VAL A 793 -50.16 0.15 31.18
N ARG A 794 -50.46 -1.13 31.19
CA ARG A 794 -49.45 -2.17 31.05
C ARG A 794 -48.98 -2.26 29.59
N LEU A 795 -47.67 -2.08 29.36
CA LEU A 795 -47.02 -2.16 28.05
C LEU A 795 -46.48 -3.57 27.77
N ILE A 796 -45.91 -4.22 28.82
CA ILE A 796 -45.32 -5.56 28.71
C ILE A 796 -45.78 -6.42 29.90
N ARG A 797 -45.89 -7.73 29.67
CA ARG A 797 -46.09 -8.72 30.76
C ARG A 797 -44.72 -9.26 31.15
N LEU A 798 -44.37 -9.02 32.39
CA LEU A 798 -43.12 -9.48 32.99
C LEU A 798 -43.37 -10.83 33.71
N GLY A 799 -42.34 -11.69 33.71
CA GLY A 799 -42.26 -12.89 34.54
C GLY A 799 -41.90 -12.56 36.00
N ASP A 800 -41.82 -13.60 36.84
CA ASP A 800 -41.35 -13.46 38.21
C ASP A 800 -39.90 -12.97 38.21
N ASP A 801 -39.54 -11.99 39.03
CA ASP A 801 -38.22 -11.33 39.13
C ASP A 801 -37.78 -10.57 37.88
N GLN A 802 -38.66 -10.32 36.89
CA GLN A 802 -38.34 -9.51 35.72
C GLN A 802 -38.80 -8.06 35.92
N PHE A 803 -37.95 -7.15 35.42
CA PHE A 803 -38.26 -5.73 35.36
C PHE A 803 -37.78 -5.12 34.02
N VAL A 804 -38.36 -3.97 33.67
CA VAL A 804 -37.92 -3.20 32.50
C VAL A 804 -36.57 -2.57 32.79
N SER A 805 -35.57 -2.92 31.98
CA SER A 805 -34.20 -2.40 32.12
C SER A 805 -33.98 -1.12 31.29
N THR A 806 -34.39 -1.12 30.01
CA THR A 806 -34.23 0.06 29.14
C THR A 806 -35.31 0.14 28.08
N VAL A 807 -35.46 1.32 27.49
CA VAL A 807 -36.42 1.61 26.44
C VAL A 807 -35.74 2.44 25.36
N ALA A 808 -35.88 2.06 24.08
CA ALA A 808 -35.34 2.76 22.96
C ALA A 808 -36.39 3.05 21.88
N LYS A 809 -36.22 4.16 21.16
CA LYS A 809 -37.06 4.56 20.02
C LYS A 809 -36.48 4.00 18.73
N VAL A 810 -37.34 3.56 17.83
CA VAL A 810 -36.99 3.13 16.47
C VAL A 810 -37.86 3.96 15.51
N LYS A 811 -37.25 4.53 14.44
CA LYS A 811 -38.04 5.18 13.38
C LYS A 811 -38.68 4.08 12.54
N GLU A 812 -39.91 4.35 12.09
CA GLU A 812 -40.57 3.53 11.09
C GLU A 812 -39.84 3.74 9.76
N ASP A 813 -39.38 2.65 9.12
CA ASP A 813 -38.80 2.71 7.79
C ASP A 813 -39.92 3.18 6.84
N ALA A 814 -39.69 4.24 6.04
CA ALA A 814 -40.53 4.59 4.92
C ALA A 814 -40.59 3.36 3.99
N GLU A 815 -41.75 2.70 3.91
CA GLU A 815 -41.97 1.63 2.96
C GLU A 815 -41.60 2.15 1.56
N ASP A 816 -40.78 1.42 0.84
CA ASP A 816 -40.49 1.61 -0.59
C ASP A 816 -41.83 1.54 -1.34
N GLU A 817 -42.38 2.69 -1.72
CA GLU A 817 -43.47 2.83 -2.71
C GLU A 817 -42.96 2.40 -4.09
N THR A 818 -42.66 1.14 -4.29
CA THR A 818 -42.45 0.53 -5.61
C THR A 818 -42.81 -0.93 -5.58
N ASN A 819 -44.10 -1.25 -5.61
CA ASN A 819 -44.64 -2.51 -6.15
C ASN A 819 -46.17 -2.55 -6.03
N GLU A 820 -46.86 -1.60 -6.66
CA GLU A 820 -48.23 -1.80 -7.14
C GLU A 820 -48.21 -1.60 -8.67
N ASP A 821 -47.99 -2.68 -9.40
CA ASP A 821 -48.52 -2.92 -10.74
C ASP A 821 -48.06 -4.32 -11.19
N GLU A 822 -48.76 -5.36 -10.76
CA GLU A 822 -48.95 -6.64 -11.44
C GLU A 822 -49.85 -7.55 -10.59
N GLN A 823 -51.14 -7.22 -10.53
CA GLN A 823 -52.18 -8.18 -10.21
C GLN A 823 -53.37 -7.98 -11.18
N SER A 824 -53.38 -8.78 -12.21
CA SER A 824 -54.65 -9.31 -12.81
C SER A 824 -54.28 -10.38 -13.84
N THR A 825 -54.45 -11.63 -13.59
CA THR A 825 -55.62 -12.38 -14.03
C THR A 825 -55.52 -13.84 -13.55
N VAL A 826 -56.58 -14.23 -12.93
CA VAL A 826 -56.94 -15.57 -12.44
C VAL A 826 -57.16 -16.54 -13.62
N SER A 827 -56.79 -17.83 -13.45
CA SER A 827 -57.75 -18.92 -13.68
C SER A 827 -57.24 -20.21 -13.05
N GLU A 828 -58.12 -20.73 -12.19
CA GLU A 828 -58.10 -22.13 -11.66
C GLU A 828 -58.08 -23.14 -12.82
N ASP A 829 -57.30 -24.19 -12.74
CA ASP A 829 -57.80 -25.56 -12.77
C ASP A 829 -56.73 -26.54 -12.31
N GLY A 830 -57.14 -27.48 -11.46
CA GLY A 830 -56.28 -28.47 -10.84
C GLY A 830 -56.02 -29.70 -11.73
N THR A 831 -54.98 -30.38 -11.44
CA THR A 831 -54.95 -31.86 -11.28
C THR A 831 -53.55 -32.35 -10.92
N GLU A 832 -53.53 -33.16 -9.86
CA GLU A 832 -52.39 -34.02 -9.46
C GLU A 832 -51.98 -34.95 -10.58
N GLN A 833 -50.68 -35.21 -10.79
CA GLN A 833 -50.16 -36.56 -10.99
C GLN A 833 -48.66 -36.66 -10.75
N GLN A 834 -48.31 -37.55 -9.84
CA GLN A 834 -47.00 -38.18 -9.65
C GLN A 834 -46.49 -38.84 -10.94
N HIS A 835 -45.22 -38.80 -11.22
CA HIS A 835 -44.52 -39.99 -11.75
C HIS A 835 -43.00 -39.94 -11.49
N GLU A 836 -42.56 -41.11 -11.13
CA GLU A 836 -41.24 -41.55 -10.73
C GLU A 836 -40.14 -41.47 -11.84
N ALA A 837 -38.93 -41.65 -11.35
CA ALA A 837 -37.65 -41.86 -12.00
C ALA A 837 -37.59 -42.82 -13.20
N VAL A 838 -36.69 -42.58 -14.13
CA VAL A 838 -35.89 -43.59 -14.84
C VAL A 838 -34.48 -43.04 -15.22
N VAL A 839 -33.51 -43.82 -14.78
CA VAL A 839 -32.09 -43.88 -15.13
C VAL A 839 -31.88 -44.37 -16.55
N ASN A 840 -30.88 -43.88 -17.28
CA ASN A 840 -30.04 -44.61 -18.24
C ASN A 840 -28.89 -43.63 -18.66
N ASP A 841 -27.67 -43.84 -18.32
CA ASP A 841 -26.59 -44.75 -18.74
C ASP A 841 -26.34 -44.80 -20.25
N GLU A 842 -25.18 -44.30 -20.68
CA GLU A 842 -24.29 -44.80 -21.73
C GLU A 842 -23.01 -43.95 -21.85
N THR A 843 -21.90 -44.56 -21.45
CA THR A 843 -20.50 -44.26 -21.85
C THR A 843 -20.17 -44.95 -23.21
N PRO A 844 -19.13 -44.52 -23.97
CA PRO A 844 -17.80 -45.14 -23.87
C PRO A 844 -16.66 -44.08 -24.01
N GLY A 845 -15.54 -44.10 -23.34
CA GLY A 845 -14.48 -45.08 -23.31
C GLY A 845 -13.29 -44.63 -24.14
N ASN A 846 -12.20 -44.24 -23.47
CA ASN A 846 -10.86 -44.57 -23.95
C ASN A 846 -9.85 -44.50 -22.80
N ALA A 847 -9.19 -45.62 -22.60
CA ALA A 847 -8.17 -45.88 -21.62
C ALA A 847 -6.79 -45.42 -22.14
N ILE A 848 -5.98 -44.83 -21.27
CA ILE A 848 -4.53 -44.84 -21.35
C ILE A 848 -3.98 -45.25 -19.99
N HIS A 849 -3.15 -46.29 -20.01
CA HIS A 849 -2.43 -46.86 -18.87
C HIS A 849 -1.61 -45.87 -18.07
N THR A 850 -1.68 -45.98 -16.79
CA THR A 850 -0.65 -45.49 -15.86
C THR A 850 -0.25 -46.65 -14.93
N GLU A 851 1.03 -47.00 -14.99
CA GLU A 851 1.65 -47.97 -14.08
C GLU A 851 1.66 -47.43 -12.65
N VAL A 852 1.30 -48.28 -11.74
CA VAL A 852 1.32 -48.15 -10.30
C VAL A 852 2.75 -48.36 -9.83
N ILE A 853 3.32 -47.41 -9.09
CA ILE A 853 4.49 -47.64 -8.24
C ILE A 853 4.00 -47.65 -6.78
N GLU A 854 4.32 -48.75 -6.12
CA GLU A 854 3.87 -49.12 -4.78
C GLU A 854 4.49 -48.29 -3.68
N SER A 855 3.68 -48.05 -2.71
CA SER A 855 3.78 -47.67 -1.30
C SER A 855 5.15 -47.59 -0.63
N GLU A 856 5.43 -46.44 -0.06
CA GLU A 856 6.34 -46.23 1.08
C GLU A 856 5.62 -46.57 2.39
N GLU A 857 6.24 -47.45 3.22
CA GLU A 857 5.80 -47.77 4.57
C GLU A 857 6.21 -46.63 5.50
N THR A 858 5.27 -46.09 6.27
CA THR A 858 5.52 -45.17 7.40
C THR A 858 5.31 -45.92 8.69
N ASP A 859 6.15 -45.63 9.72
CA ASP A 859 5.96 -46.14 11.07
C ASP A 859 4.78 -45.46 11.81
N GLU A 860 4.39 -46.00 12.95
CA GLU A 860 3.22 -45.58 13.76
C GLU A 860 3.31 -44.13 14.30
N ASP A 861 4.45 -43.42 14.16
CA ASP A 861 4.67 -42.04 14.62
C ASP A 861 4.79 -41.01 13.49
N GLY A 862 4.72 -41.43 12.21
CA GLY A 862 4.69 -40.50 11.06
C GLY A 862 6.02 -39.79 10.78
N ARG A 863 7.14 -40.37 11.12
CA ARG A 863 8.48 -39.86 10.82
C ARG A 863 9.13 -40.65 9.71
N ILE A 864 9.70 -39.93 8.74
CA ILE A 864 10.49 -40.52 7.64
C ILE A 864 11.90 -40.84 8.20
N GLU A 865 12.26 -42.13 8.28
CA GLU A 865 13.63 -42.55 8.52
C GLU A 865 14.49 -42.28 7.28
N VAL A 866 15.46 -41.38 7.43
CA VAL A 866 16.54 -41.21 6.44
C VAL A 866 17.53 -42.34 6.69
N ARG A 867 17.62 -43.28 5.73
CA ARG A 867 18.54 -44.41 5.83
C ARG A 867 19.99 -43.96 5.97
N GLN A 868 20.66 -44.49 6.93
CA GLN A 868 22.09 -44.33 7.25
C GLN A 868 22.99 -44.63 6.04
N ASP A 869 22.56 -45.50 5.14
CA ASP A 869 23.29 -45.91 3.93
C ASP A 869 23.56 -44.77 2.92
N PHE A 870 22.84 -43.64 3.01
CA PHE A 870 23.08 -42.47 2.14
C PHE A 870 24.22 -41.60 2.68
N MET A 871 24.36 -41.50 4.01
CA MET A 871 25.43 -40.71 4.63
C MET A 871 26.79 -41.43 4.53
N ASP A 872 26.78 -42.74 4.60
CA ASP A 872 28.01 -43.55 4.51
C ASP A 872 28.62 -43.52 3.09
N ARG A 873 27.81 -43.41 2.02
CA ARG A 873 28.29 -43.21 0.63
C ARG A 873 28.84 -41.82 0.38
N VAL A 874 28.33 -40.80 1.05
CA VAL A 874 28.83 -39.42 0.90
C VAL A 874 30.17 -39.26 1.61
N GLU A 875 30.41 -40.01 2.70
CA GLU A 875 31.73 -40.03 3.40
C GLU A 875 32.77 -40.81 2.63
N GLU A 876 32.42 -41.90 1.93
CA GLU A 876 33.36 -42.66 1.07
C GLU A 876 33.77 -41.86 -0.20
N ASP A 877 32.85 -41.10 -0.82
CA ASP A 877 33.16 -40.24 -1.98
C ASP A 877 34.01 -39.00 -1.61
N ILE A 878 33.94 -38.53 -0.35
CA ILE A 878 34.81 -37.47 0.16
C ILE A 878 36.19 -37.96 0.50
N GLN A 879 36.34 -39.20 0.93
CA GLN A 879 37.64 -39.80 1.24
C GLN A 879 38.40 -40.21 -0.03
N GLN A 880 37.73 -40.62 -1.11
CA GLN A 880 38.38 -40.91 -2.40
C GLN A 880 38.86 -39.68 -3.15
N SER A 881 38.26 -38.48 -2.90
CA SER A 881 38.69 -37.23 -3.53
C SER A 881 39.85 -36.53 -2.81
N SER A 882 40.26 -37.00 -1.62
CA SER A 882 41.41 -36.46 -0.89
C SER A 882 42.70 -37.23 -1.10
N ASP A 883 42.64 -38.44 -1.69
CA ASP A 883 43.83 -39.28 -1.94
C ASP A 883 44.40 -39.14 -3.37
N ASP A 884 43.65 -38.45 -4.29
CA ASP A 884 44.12 -38.16 -5.65
C ASP A 884 44.85 -36.79 -5.82
N ASP A 885 45.03 -36.03 -4.73
CA ASP A 885 45.78 -34.76 -4.73
C ASP A 885 47.19 -34.85 -4.08
N GLU A 886 47.69 -36.07 -3.75
CA GLU A 886 49.06 -36.32 -3.21
C GLU A 886 49.90 -37.30 -4.05
N GLU A 887 49.77 -37.38 -5.41
CA GLU A 887 50.76 -37.96 -6.32
C GLU A 887 51.20 -37.01 -7.42
#